data_9f925d8996d814a1357fbb36a5f7019f
#
_entry.id   9f925d8996d814a1357fbb36a5f7019f
#
_cell.length_a   1.000
_cell.length_b   1.000
_cell.length_c   1.000
_cell.angle_alpha   90.00
_cell.angle_beta   90.00
_cell.angle_gamma   90.00
#
_symmetry.space_group_name_H-M   'P 1'
#
loop_
_entity.id
_entity.type
_entity.pdbx_description
1 polymer ?
#
loop_
_entity_poly.entity_id
_entity_poly.type
_entity_poly.pdbx_seq_one_letter_code
_entity_poly.pdbx_strand_id
1 'polypeptide(L)'
;MGNDDFQGVIGRTTSESEPWWPDPVLPPESTPNLVVILLDDTGFGHLGCYGGLVDTPNFDRLAARGLRYNNFHTTALCSPTRACLLTGRNHHSVGMRALANFDTGYPNMRGRISHSAGTLAEILHGEGFATFAVGKWHLTPMREASAAGPFTDWPLQRGFDRFYGFMQGETDQFHPELSEDNRPTPVPRTPAEGYHVSEDLLDQAIGMVRTQESLVPERPFFLYLAFGATHAPHQAPDDYLAKWRGRFDEGWDVCRQQVYERQLEMGVIPPGTELAPRNPGVRPWDDLSDDEQRVACRLQEAFAAMLDHTDAQVGRLLDALEDLGISEDTLVMALSDNGASREGFETGITDTFRFFNGIPQPLDEMVERIDDIGTWRSNTNYPRGWAQVGNSPGRWYKSHTHSGGVRDPLIVSWPSGIDSSVNGQVRSQFHHVIDLAPTILEILGIDAPERVKGVEQQPVEGTSLAYTFGADAVDAAEVPTRKAAQYFEMQGNRAIWADGWKAVSMHEHDPLHAFEGGLNEDNWELFHLDSDFSECHDLAASEPERLGRMIDLFWSEAERYGVLPIMDRTGNLFAGHGTPGTPAHRDRFTYHPPVPRMPPEAAPPLGSRNWVMCFEVDRPRGDEAGVLLAFGTFNNGLVVYVDPEGHLVYDHNAFTTHTVLRSEDSVPTGRSILEVQQQRVRRGPGRAWLLVDGVPAAEADIPLIPTMISPVGMDLGRNPTGISTAYEAPFAFTGTLSLVTIRTTRSFHPDEEAAFEVEAAFLTD
;
A
#
# COMPACT_ATOMS: atom_id res chain seq x y z
N MET A 1 -24.25 -3.57 -28.47
CA MET A 1 -25.43 -2.96 -29.12
C MET A 1 -26.32 -4.06 -29.63
N GLY A 2 -27.60 -4.05 -29.28
CA GLY A 2 -28.58 -4.93 -29.90
C GLY A 2 -29.02 -4.40 -31.27
N ASN A 3 -29.72 -5.23 -32.08
CA ASN A 3 -30.29 -4.79 -33.34
C ASN A 3 -31.29 -3.60 -33.18
N ASP A 4 -31.76 -3.39 -31.97
CA ASP A 4 -32.78 -2.36 -31.66
C ASP A 4 -32.21 -0.93 -31.65
N ASP A 5 -30.88 -0.76 -31.55
CA ASP A 5 -30.21 0.54 -31.53
C ASP A 5 -29.68 0.97 -32.91
N PHE A 6 -29.83 0.15 -33.92
CA PHE A 6 -29.32 0.45 -35.26
C PHE A 6 -30.27 1.46 -36.00
N GLN A 7 -29.72 2.61 -36.41
CA GLN A 7 -30.45 3.67 -37.07
C GLN A 7 -30.24 3.71 -38.59
N GLY A 8 -29.45 2.78 -39.14
CA GLY A 8 -29.27 2.62 -40.57
C GLY A 8 -30.41 1.84 -41.24
N VAL A 9 -30.25 1.50 -42.50
CA VAL A 9 -31.23 0.71 -43.26
C VAL A 9 -30.65 -0.67 -43.59
N ILE A 10 -31.36 -1.74 -43.22
CA ILE A 10 -31.00 -3.09 -43.58
C ILE A 10 -31.88 -3.56 -44.73
N GLY A 11 -31.34 -3.57 -45.96
CA GLY A 11 -31.92 -4.18 -47.14
C GLY A 11 -31.54 -5.67 -47.27
N ARG A 12 -31.92 -6.28 -48.40
CA ARG A 12 -31.53 -7.68 -48.69
C ARG A 12 -30.05 -7.82 -49.05
N THR A 13 -29.44 -6.76 -49.55
CA THR A 13 -28.07 -6.72 -50.01
C THR A 13 -27.35 -5.46 -49.41
N THR A 14 -26.03 -5.46 -49.39
CA THR A 14 -25.26 -4.27 -48.94
C THR A 14 -25.51 -3.04 -49.82
N SER A 15 -25.85 -3.25 -51.11
CA SER A 15 -26.19 -2.15 -52.04
C SER A 15 -27.58 -1.54 -51.81
N GLU A 16 -28.46 -2.24 -51.07
CA GLU A 16 -29.80 -1.80 -50.65
C GLU A 16 -29.80 -1.35 -49.17
N SER A 17 -28.63 -1.36 -48.51
CA SER A 17 -28.50 -1.06 -47.10
C SER A 17 -27.75 0.24 -46.89
N GLU A 18 -28.08 0.96 -45.83
CA GLU A 18 -27.35 2.14 -45.38
C GLU A 18 -26.63 1.83 -44.04
N PRO A 19 -25.31 1.87 -44.00
CA PRO A 19 -24.60 1.66 -42.75
C PRO A 19 -24.82 2.83 -41.79
N TRP A 20 -24.78 2.55 -40.52
CA TRP A 20 -24.86 3.55 -39.46
C TRP A 20 -23.86 3.19 -38.35
N TRP A 21 -23.22 4.19 -37.81
CA TRP A 21 -22.33 4.12 -36.66
C TRP A 21 -22.86 5.05 -35.57
N PRO A 22 -22.87 4.63 -34.29
CA PRO A 22 -23.12 5.56 -33.22
C PRO A 22 -22.04 6.63 -33.19
N ASP A 23 -22.39 7.83 -32.80
CA ASP A 23 -21.36 8.85 -32.52
C ASP A 23 -20.44 8.39 -31.40
N PRO A 24 -19.10 8.63 -31.52
CA PRO A 24 -18.18 8.33 -30.45
C PRO A 24 -18.54 9.17 -29.19
N VAL A 25 -18.50 8.56 -28.02
CA VAL A 25 -18.60 9.29 -26.76
C VAL A 25 -17.27 10.01 -26.56
N LEU A 26 -17.26 11.31 -26.72
CA LEU A 26 -16.10 12.18 -26.50
C LEU A 26 -16.51 13.30 -25.56
N PRO A 27 -15.71 13.62 -24.54
CA PRO A 27 -15.91 14.79 -23.71
C PRO A 27 -15.78 16.09 -24.55
N PRO A 28 -16.26 17.25 -24.08
CA PRO A 28 -16.01 18.54 -24.72
C PRO A 28 -14.49 18.80 -24.95
N GLU A 29 -14.14 19.51 -26.02
CA GLU A 29 -12.72 19.82 -26.38
C GLU A 29 -11.96 20.56 -25.26
N SER A 30 -12.64 21.25 -24.35
CA SER A 30 -12.05 21.96 -23.22
C SER A 30 -11.89 21.11 -21.96
N THR A 31 -12.16 19.81 -22.03
CA THR A 31 -12.07 18.90 -20.88
C THR A 31 -10.60 18.65 -20.52
N PRO A 32 -10.17 18.92 -19.28
CA PRO A 32 -8.78 18.73 -18.89
C PRO A 32 -8.42 17.25 -18.79
N ASN A 33 -7.12 16.96 -18.95
CA ASN A 33 -6.54 15.73 -18.50
C ASN A 33 -6.49 15.69 -16.96
N LEU A 34 -6.51 14.49 -16.39
CA LEU A 34 -6.52 14.28 -14.95
C LEU A 34 -5.35 13.41 -14.54
N VAL A 35 -4.60 13.88 -13.55
CA VAL A 35 -3.51 13.13 -12.91
C VAL A 35 -3.74 13.15 -11.40
N VAL A 36 -3.83 11.97 -10.78
CA VAL A 36 -3.81 11.81 -9.33
C VAL A 36 -2.52 11.11 -8.95
N ILE A 37 -1.65 11.81 -8.20
CA ILE A 37 -0.41 11.28 -7.63
C ILE A 37 -0.68 10.92 -6.19
N LEU A 38 -0.54 9.66 -5.83
CA LEU A 38 -0.77 9.16 -4.49
C LEU A 38 0.52 8.62 -3.88
N LEU A 39 0.94 9.22 -2.77
CA LEU A 39 2.03 8.74 -1.93
C LEU A 39 1.46 7.81 -0.85
N ASP A 40 2.29 6.94 -0.32
CA ASP A 40 1.96 5.93 0.68
C ASP A 40 2.71 6.23 1.98
N ASP A 41 2.03 6.31 3.12
CA ASP A 41 2.62 6.59 4.45
C ASP A 41 3.38 7.92 4.55
N THR A 42 3.06 8.93 3.73
CA THR A 42 3.72 10.23 3.75
C THR A 42 2.94 11.22 4.61
N GLY A 43 3.42 11.48 5.84
CA GLY A 43 2.75 12.38 6.78
C GLY A 43 2.77 13.85 6.35
N PHE A 44 1.93 14.66 7.01
CA PHE A 44 1.71 16.08 6.74
C PHE A 44 2.99 16.93 6.67
N GLY A 45 3.99 16.63 7.51
CA GLY A 45 5.24 17.37 7.61
C GLY A 45 6.41 16.78 6.82
N HIS A 46 6.20 15.86 5.88
CA HIS A 46 7.30 15.27 5.11
C HIS A 46 7.70 16.07 3.88
N LEU A 47 6.74 16.67 3.14
CA LEU A 47 7.02 17.40 1.92
C LEU A 47 7.60 18.80 2.20
N GLY A 48 8.54 19.28 1.40
CA GLY A 48 9.17 20.60 1.53
C GLY A 48 8.15 21.73 1.59
N CYS A 49 7.16 21.73 0.69
CA CYS A 49 6.06 22.72 0.67
C CYS A 49 5.10 22.64 1.88
N TYR A 50 5.24 21.65 2.75
CA TYR A 50 4.58 21.49 4.04
C TYR A 50 5.56 21.58 5.23
N GLY A 51 6.75 22.14 5.03
CA GLY A 51 7.76 22.36 6.07
C GLY A 51 8.70 21.19 6.31
N GLY A 52 8.61 20.12 5.54
CA GLY A 52 9.46 18.93 5.64
C GLY A 52 10.96 19.23 5.47
N LEU A 53 11.80 18.36 6.03
CA LEU A 53 13.26 18.49 5.98
C LEU A 53 13.86 17.77 4.76
N VAL A 54 13.08 16.96 4.06
CA VAL A 54 13.48 16.33 2.81
C VAL A 54 13.27 17.31 1.67
N ASP A 55 14.28 17.46 0.81
CA ASP A 55 14.17 18.29 -0.39
C ASP A 55 13.21 17.62 -1.39
N THR A 56 12.07 18.26 -1.65
CA THR A 56 11.06 17.81 -2.61
C THR A 56 10.73 18.90 -3.64
N PRO A 57 11.71 19.33 -4.46
CA PRO A 57 11.57 20.51 -5.32
C PRO A 57 10.47 20.37 -6.38
N ASN A 58 10.07 19.16 -6.75
CA ASN A 58 9.05 18.94 -7.76
C ASN A 58 7.63 19.01 -7.17
N PHE A 59 7.42 18.51 -5.95
CA PHE A 59 6.20 18.81 -5.19
C PHE A 59 6.10 20.30 -4.86
N ASP A 60 7.23 20.96 -4.53
CA ASP A 60 7.28 22.40 -4.31
C ASP A 60 6.91 23.18 -5.57
N ARG A 61 7.40 22.76 -6.75
CA ARG A 61 7.03 23.30 -8.08
C ARG A 61 5.53 23.15 -8.35
N LEU A 62 4.96 21.98 -8.05
CA LEU A 62 3.54 21.74 -8.19
C LEU A 62 2.72 22.64 -7.26
N ALA A 63 3.11 22.75 -5.99
CA ALA A 63 2.49 23.61 -5.00
C ALA A 63 2.57 25.11 -5.37
N ALA A 64 3.68 25.54 -5.95
CA ALA A 64 3.89 26.93 -6.39
C ALA A 64 2.99 27.33 -7.57
N ARG A 65 2.48 26.34 -8.34
CA ARG A 65 1.56 26.54 -9.48
C ARG A 65 0.11 26.16 -9.15
N GLY A 66 -0.21 25.92 -7.88
CA GLY A 66 -1.49 25.45 -7.43
C GLY A 66 -1.81 25.87 -6.00
N LEU A 67 -2.64 25.08 -5.35
CA LEU A 67 -3.14 25.28 -3.99
C LEU A 67 -2.64 24.17 -3.08
N ARG A 68 -2.33 24.53 -1.82
CA ARG A 68 -2.03 23.60 -0.72
C ARG A 68 -3.19 23.57 0.26
N TYR A 69 -3.59 22.39 0.70
CA TYR A 69 -4.63 22.24 1.72
C TYR A 69 -4.01 21.82 3.04
N ASN A 70 -4.24 22.57 4.10
CA ASN A 70 -3.72 22.26 5.44
C ASN A 70 -4.75 21.61 6.36
N ASN A 71 -5.99 21.49 5.90
CA ASN A 71 -7.10 20.88 6.64
C ASN A 71 -7.79 19.81 5.80
N PHE A 72 -7.01 19.11 4.99
CA PHE A 72 -7.43 17.94 4.23
C PHE A 72 -7.19 16.68 5.05
N HIS A 73 -8.13 15.74 4.96
CA HIS A 73 -8.11 14.52 5.73
C HIS A 73 -8.30 13.28 4.84
N THR A 74 -7.64 12.22 5.23
CA THR A 74 -7.77 10.89 4.64
C THR A 74 -8.41 9.93 5.65
N THR A 75 -8.41 8.64 5.35
CA THR A 75 -8.60 7.63 6.37
C THR A 75 -7.24 7.29 7.01
N ALA A 76 -7.25 6.55 8.09
CA ALA A 76 -5.99 6.22 8.77
C ALA A 76 -5.22 5.04 8.13
N LEU A 77 -5.66 4.51 6.97
CA LEU A 77 -5.04 3.38 6.26
C LEU A 77 -5.20 3.47 4.74
N CYS A 78 -4.29 2.83 4.03
CA CYS A 78 -4.14 2.90 2.57
C CYS A 78 -5.35 2.37 1.77
N SER A 79 -5.76 1.09 1.90
CA SER A 79 -6.92 0.55 1.13
C SER A 79 -8.21 1.34 1.36
N PRO A 80 -8.58 1.71 2.61
CA PRO A 80 -9.72 2.57 2.87
C PRO A 80 -9.65 3.92 2.17
N THR A 81 -8.51 4.62 2.23
CA THR A 81 -8.33 5.91 1.53
C THR A 81 -8.44 5.76 0.02
N ARG A 82 -7.80 4.74 -0.56
CA ARG A 82 -7.86 4.46 -2.01
C ARG A 82 -9.29 4.16 -2.47
N ALA A 83 -10.05 3.43 -1.66
CA ALA A 83 -11.48 3.19 -1.92
C ALA A 83 -12.30 4.48 -1.84
N CYS A 84 -12.07 5.33 -0.85
CA CYS A 84 -12.70 6.64 -0.71
C CYS A 84 -12.42 7.55 -1.92
N LEU A 85 -11.12 7.66 -2.29
CA LEU A 85 -10.66 8.47 -3.42
C LEU A 85 -11.35 8.09 -4.72
N LEU A 86 -11.36 6.80 -5.03
CA LEU A 86 -11.90 6.31 -6.30
C LEU A 86 -13.43 6.27 -6.35
N THR A 87 -14.14 6.36 -5.23
CA THR A 87 -15.60 6.22 -5.22
C THR A 87 -16.36 7.46 -4.77
N GLY A 88 -15.69 8.42 -4.10
CA GLY A 88 -16.37 9.56 -3.46
C GLY A 88 -17.28 9.15 -2.31
N ARG A 89 -17.05 7.98 -1.71
CA ARG A 89 -17.85 7.39 -0.62
C ARG A 89 -16.97 6.98 0.54
N ASN A 90 -17.54 6.94 1.73
CA ASN A 90 -16.82 6.43 2.91
C ASN A 90 -16.47 4.95 2.75
N HIS A 91 -15.32 4.56 3.25
CA HIS A 91 -14.78 3.22 3.04
C HIS A 91 -15.65 2.08 3.60
N HIS A 92 -16.39 2.34 4.69
CA HIS A 92 -17.34 1.36 5.23
C HIS A 92 -18.54 1.14 4.30
N SER A 93 -19.07 2.21 3.71
CA SER A 93 -20.20 2.14 2.76
C SER A 93 -19.87 1.28 1.54
N VAL A 94 -18.59 1.17 1.19
CA VAL A 94 -18.14 0.44 0.00
C VAL A 94 -17.53 -0.92 0.29
N GLY A 95 -17.43 -1.34 1.57
CA GLY A 95 -16.92 -2.67 1.95
C GLY A 95 -15.43 -2.76 2.22
N MET A 96 -14.78 -1.62 2.50
CA MET A 96 -13.33 -1.51 2.73
C MET A 96 -13.04 -0.89 4.10
N ARG A 97 -13.52 -1.51 5.19
CA ARG A 97 -13.30 -1.01 6.57
C ARG A 97 -11.83 -0.95 6.95
N ALA A 98 -11.03 -1.91 6.47
CA ALA A 98 -9.59 -2.00 6.69
C ALA A 98 -8.92 -2.45 5.37
N LEU A 99 -7.75 -3.08 5.43
CA LEU A 99 -6.98 -3.49 4.27
C LEU A 99 -7.68 -4.54 3.40
N ALA A 100 -7.39 -4.55 2.11
CA ALA A 100 -7.89 -5.54 1.16
C ALA A 100 -7.47 -6.99 1.46
N ASN A 101 -6.51 -7.17 2.37
CA ASN A 101 -6.06 -8.46 2.88
C ASN A 101 -7.16 -9.22 3.64
N PHE A 102 -8.13 -8.51 4.19
CA PHE A 102 -9.11 -9.06 5.11
C PHE A 102 -10.51 -9.16 4.51
N ASP A 103 -11.20 -10.24 4.80
CA ASP A 103 -12.62 -10.45 4.54
C ASP A 103 -13.26 -11.08 5.77
N THR A 104 -13.94 -10.28 6.57
CA THR A 104 -14.56 -10.73 7.82
C THR A 104 -15.97 -11.30 7.64
N GLY A 105 -16.49 -11.32 6.40
CA GLY A 105 -17.86 -11.75 6.11
C GLY A 105 -18.94 -10.70 6.39
N TYR A 106 -18.58 -9.56 7.01
CA TYR A 106 -19.51 -8.43 7.19
C TYR A 106 -19.55 -7.54 5.96
N PRO A 107 -20.67 -6.89 5.65
CA PRO A 107 -20.80 -6.04 4.44
C PRO A 107 -19.77 -4.92 4.36
N ASN A 108 -19.39 -4.33 5.49
CA ASN A 108 -18.44 -3.23 5.58
C ASN A 108 -16.97 -3.67 5.49
N MET A 109 -16.69 -4.99 5.45
CA MET A 109 -15.33 -5.51 5.38
C MET A 109 -15.26 -6.76 4.51
N ARG A 110 -15.11 -6.55 3.21
CA ARG A 110 -15.05 -7.60 2.18
C ARG A 110 -13.70 -7.61 1.44
N GLY A 111 -12.79 -6.68 1.76
CA GLY A 111 -11.50 -6.53 1.09
C GLY A 111 -11.62 -6.09 -0.39
N ARG A 112 -12.78 -5.57 -0.79
CA ARG A 112 -13.10 -5.11 -2.15
C ARG A 112 -14.09 -3.97 -2.14
N ILE A 113 -14.05 -3.12 -3.15
CA ILE A 113 -15.08 -2.10 -3.37
C ILE A 113 -16.33 -2.76 -3.94
N SER A 114 -17.49 -2.50 -3.32
CA SER A 114 -18.78 -2.96 -3.84
C SER A 114 -19.03 -2.45 -5.27
N HIS A 115 -19.61 -3.28 -6.14
CA HIS A 115 -20.00 -2.85 -7.48
C HIS A 115 -21.17 -1.84 -7.49
N SER A 116 -21.89 -1.67 -6.38
CA SER A 116 -22.83 -0.56 -6.18
C SER A 116 -22.14 0.77 -5.87
N ALA A 117 -20.81 0.79 -5.81
CA ALA A 117 -19.97 1.97 -5.72
C ALA A 117 -19.01 1.98 -6.91
N GLY A 118 -19.50 2.48 -8.04
CA GLY A 118 -18.68 2.64 -9.24
C GLY A 118 -17.48 3.55 -8.95
N THR A 119 -16.34 3.19 -9.51
CA THR A 119 -15.11 3.98 -9.36
C THR A 119 -15.15 5.20 -10.27
N LEU A 120 -14.35 6.21 -9.93
CA LEU A 120 -14.13 7.36 -10.80
C LEU A 120 -13.65 6.93 -12.20
N ALA A 121 -12.79 5.92 -12.28
CA ALA A 121 -12.33 5.37 -13.56
C ALA A 121 -13.47 4.73 -14.37
N GLU A 122 -14.40 4.00 -13.72
CA GLU A 122 -15.59 3.45 -14.41
C GLU A 122 -16.49 4.55 -14.98
N ILE A 123 -16.64 5.65 -14.24
CA ILE A 123 -17.45 6.80 -14.67
C ILE A 123 -16.76 7.51 -15.83
N LEU A 124 -15.50 7.91 -15.67
CA LEU A 124 -14.74 8.64 -16.67
C LEU A 124 -14.53 7.84 -17.97
N HIS A 125 -14.31 6.53 -17.87
CA HIS A 125 -14.26 5.65 -19.04
C HIS A 125 -15.59 5.66 -19.80
N GLY A 126 -16.73 5.66 -19.08
CA GLY A 126 -18.07 5.80 -19.67
C GLY A 126 -18.28 7.12 -20.38
N GLU A 127 -17.63 8.18 -19.96
CA GLU A 127 -17.67 9.53 -20.52
C GLU A 127 -16.58 9.76 -21.60
N GLY A 128 -15.86 8.72 -22.01
CA GLY A 128 -14.92 8.77 -23.13
C GLY A 128 -13.46 9.06 -22.77
N PHE A 129 -13.09 9.10 -21.50
CA PHE A 129 -11.67 9.22 -21.10
C PHE A 129 -10.88 7.95 -21.39
N ALA A 130 -9.59 8.11 -21.70
CA ALA A 130 -8.61 7.05 -21.53
C ALA A 130 -8.24 6.94 -20.04
N THR A 131 -8.14 5.74 -19.50
CA THR A 131 -7.99 5.55 -18.05
C THR A 131 -6.81 4.64 -17.74
N PHE A 132 -5.85 5.12 -16.95
CA PHE A 132 -4.60 4.43 -16.64
C PHE A 132 -4.40 4.34 -15.14
N ALA A 133 -4.11 3.14 -14.64
CA ALA A 133 -3.65 2.92 -13.27
C ALA A 133 -2.19 2.45 -13.30
N VAL A 134 -1.33 3.13 -12.55
CA VAL A 134 0.07 2.78 -12.44
C VAL A 134 0.49 2.76 -10.97
N GLY A 135 1.10 1.66 -10.53
CA GLY A 135 1.61 1.49 -9.17
C GLY A 135 0.76 0.61 -8.27
N LYS A 136 0.66 0.97 -6.99
CA LYS A 136 -0.06 0.22 -5.95
C LYS A 136 -1.57 0.24 -6.18
N TRP A 137 -2.17 -0.95 -6.25
CA TRP A 137 -3.63 -1.09 -6.33
C TRP A 137 -4.28 -1.29 -4.95
N HIS A 138 -4.00 -2.37 -4.26
CA HIS A 138 -4.44 -2.74 -2.91
C HIS A 138 -5.96 -2.62 -2.66
N LEU A 139 -6.78 -2.94 -3.68
CA LEU A 139 -8.25 -2.90 -3.63
C LEU A 139 -8.90 -4.21 -4.12
N THR A 140 -8.10 -5.25 -4.25
CA THR A 140 -8.54 -6.62 -4.60
C THR A 140 -8.25 -7.52 -3.40
N PRO A 141 -9.17 -8.42 -3.00
CA PRO A 141 -8.85 -9.44 -1.99
C PRO A 141 -7.56 -10.18 -2.37
N MET A 142 -6.56 -10.20 -1.50
CA MET A 142 -5.21 -10.68 -1.85
C MET A 142 -5.21 -12.12 -2.35
N ARG A 143 -6.10 -12.99 -1.85
CA ARG A 143 -6.29 -14.35 -2.36
C ARG A 143 -6.71 -14.41 -3.84
N GLU A 144 -7.25 -13.32 -4.38
CA GLU A 144 -7.72 -13.16 -5.77
C GLU A 144 -6.69 -12.43 -6.64
N ALA A 145 -5.58 -11.97 -6.08
CA ALA A 145 -4.50 -11.29 -6.77
C ALA A 145 -3.56 -12.23 -7.53
N SER A 146 -4.00 -13.45 -7.86
CA SER A 146 -3.22 -14.43 -8.61
C SER A 146 -3.51 -14.40 -10.10
N ALA A 147 -2.63 -15.02 -10.90
CA ALA A 147 -2.82 -15.17 -12.35
C ALA A 147 -4.10 -15.94 -12.75
N ALA A 148 -4.75 -16.59 -11.79
CA ALA A 148 -6.02 -17.30 -12.00
C ALA A 148 -7.25 -16.42 -11.70
N GLY A 149 -7.05 -15.23 -11.12
CA GLY A 149 -8.16 -14.37 -10.69
C GLY A 149 -8.95 -14.95 -9.52
N PRO A 150 -10.27 -14.62 -9.43
CA PRO A 150 -11.10 -13.87 -10.38
C PRO A 150 -10.62 -12.42 -10.56
N PHE A 151 -10.78 -11.88 -11.75
CA PHE A 151 -10.29 -10.54 -12.08
C PHE A 151 -11.31 -9.43 -11.81
N THR A 152 -12.47 -9.73 -11.22
CA THR A 152 -13.61 -8.81 -11.06
C THR A 152 -13.28 -7.51 -10.34
N ASP A 153 -12.30 -7.53 -9.43
CA ASP A 153 -11.88 -6.37 -8.64
C ASP A 153 -10.49 -5.84 -9.03
N TRP A 154 -9.92 -6.38 -10.11
CA TRP A 154 -8.67 -5.89 -10.69
C TRP A 154 -8.89 -4.55 -11.41
N PRO A 155 -7.85 -3.73 -11.60
CA PRO A 155 -7.98 -2.38 -12.16
C PRO A 155 -8.77 -2.31 -13.46
N LEU A 156 -8.53 -3.22 -14.41
CA LEU A 156 -9.22 -3.20 -15.70
C LEU A 156 -10.73 -3.38 -15.57
N GLN A 157 -11.18 -4.28 -14.69
CA GLN A 157 -12.62 -4.49 -14.43
C GLN A 157 -13.25 -3.35 -13.62
N ARG A 158 -12.41 -2.56 -12.96
CA ARG A 158 -12.80 -1.37 -12.19
C ARG A 158 -12.59 -0.06 -12.99
N GLY A 159 -12.60 -0.15 -14.33
CA GLY A 159 -12.73 0.99 -15.24
C GLY A 159 -11.44 1.52 -15.84
N PHE A 160 -10.30 0.91 -15.56
CA PHE A 160 -9.04 1.30 -16.20
C PHE A 160 -8.82 0.55 -17.52
N ASP A 161 -8.38 1.26 -18.56
CA ASP A 161 -7.99 0.67 -19.85
C ASP A 161 -6.67 -0.11 -19.74
N ARG A 162 -5.74 0.41 -18.93
CA ARG A 162 -4.43 -0.19 -18.70
C ARG A 162 -4.06 -0.16 -17.23
N PHE A 163 -3.30 -1.14 -16.81
CA PHE A 163 -2.69 -1.24 -15.50
C PHE A 163 -1.23 -1.68 -15.60
N TYR A 164 -0.35 -1.06 -14.82
CA TYR A 164 0.99 -1.54 -14.57
C TYR A 164 1.39 -1.24 -13.12
N GLY A 165 1.74 -2.27 -12.35
CA GLY A 165 2.10 -2.07 -10.94
C GLY A 165 1.97 -3.34 -10.13
N PHE A 166 1.63 -3.19 -8.85
CA PHE A 166 1.51 -4.30 -7.92
C PHE A 166 0.16 -4.29 -7.20
N MET A 167 -0.30 -5.50 -6.86
CA MET A 167 -1.64 -5.70 -6.29
C MET A 167 -1.66 -5.60 -4.77
N GLN A 168 -0.52 -5.81 -4.13
CA GLN A 168 -0.31 -5.92 -2.68
C GLN A 168 -0.30 -4.56 -1.98
N GLY A 169 -0.30 -4.59 -0.63
CA GLY A 169 -0.18 -3.39 0.21
C GLY A 169 1.21 -2.78 0.21
N GLU A 170 2.22 -3.61 0.06
CA GLU A 170 3.62 -3.22 -0.03
C GLU A 170 4.36 -4.03 -1.11
N THR A 171 5.53 -3.57 -1.50
CA THR A 171 6.43 -4.33 -2.38
C THR A 171 7.88 -3.93 -2.15
N ASP A 172 8.81 -4.86 -2.32
CA ASP A 172 10.25 -4.55 -2.36
C ASP A 172 10.54 -3.64 -3.55
N GLN A 173 11.30 -2.56 -3.36
CA GLN A 173 11.51 -1.54 -4.39
C GLN A 173 12.46 -2.01 -5.50
N PHE A 174 13.26 -3.04 -5.24
CA PHE A 174 14.20 -3.63 -6.19
C PHE A 174 13.75 -4.99 -6.73
N HIS A 175 12.85 -5.68 -6.01
CA HIS A 175 12.31 -7.00 -6.39
C HIS A 175 10.77 -7.04 -6.31
N PRO A 176 10.05 -6.10 -6.94
CA PRO A 176 8.61 -6.01 -6.81
C PRO A 176 7.89 -7.21 -7.44
N GLU A 177 6.65 -7.43 -7.00
CA GLU A 177 5.71 -8.34 -7.67
C GLU A 177 4.83 -7.57 -8.64
N LEU A 178 5.21 -7.52 -9.90
CA LEU A 178 4.53 -6.72 -10.91
C LEU A 178 3.42 -7.47 -11.63
N SER A 179 2.40 -6.72 -12.00
CA SER A 179 1.34 -7.12 -12.92
C SER A 179 1.18 -6.06 -14.02
N GLU A 180 0.99 -6.53 -15.24
CA GLU A 180 0.59 -5.71 -16.37
C GLU A 180 -0.81 -6.16 -16.80
N ASP A 181 -1.76 -5.24 -16.79
CA ASP A 181 -3.17 -5.52 -17.02
C ASP A 181 -3.68 -6.65 -16.08
N ASN A 182 -4.06 -7.80 -16.60
CA ASN A 182 -4.55 -8.93 -15.81
C ASN A 182 -3.54 -10.10 -15.74
N ARG A 183 -2.25 -9.83 -15.81
CA ARG A 183 -1.22 -10.86 -15.78
C ARG A 183 -0.01 -10.46 -14.96
N PRO A 184 0.59 -11.37 -14.20
CA PRO A 184 1.91 -11.15 -13.62
C PRO A 184 2.93 -10.90 -14.72
N THR A 185 3.81 -9.91 -14.50
CA THR A 185 4.88 -9.56 -15.44
C THR A 185 6.24 -9.62 -14.75
N PRO A 186 7.31 -10.06 -15.42
CA PRO A 186 8.63 -10.07 -14.83
C PRO A 186 9.18 -8.66 -14.65
N VAL A 187 10.01 -8.49 -13.62
CA VAL A 187 10.81 -7.28 -13.45
C VAL A 187 11.75 -7.12 -14.64
N PRO A 188 11.80 -5.95 -15.31
CA PRO A 188 12.51 -5.81 -16.59
C PRO A 188 14.03 -5.81 -16.47
N ARG A 189 14.58 -5.48 -15.30
CA ARG A 189 16.03 -5.38 -15.01
C ARG A 189 16.31 -5.89 -13.61
N THR A 190 17.55 -6.24 -13.31
CA THR A 190 18.01 -6.58 -11.96
C THR A 190 18.44 -5.31 -11.20
N PRO A 191 18.55 -5.36 -9.86
CA PRO A 191 19.12 -4.27 -9.07
C PRO A 191 20.53 -3.87 -9.52
N ALA A 192 21.36 -4.84 -9.91
CA ALA A 192 22.70 -4.59 -10.43
C ALA A 192 22.71 -3.85 -11.79
N GLU A 193 21.63 -3.93 -12.55
CA GLU A 193 21.40 -3.16 -13.78
C GLU A 193 20.71 -1.82 -13.51
N GLY A 194 20.61 -1.40 -12.23
CA GLY A 194 20.03 -0.13 -11.82
C GLY A 194 18.50 -0.12 -11.80
N TYR A 195 17.84 -1.24 -11.53
CA TYR A 195 16.38 -1.28 -11.39
C TYR A 195 15.91 -0.66 -10.08
N HIS A 196 14.85 0.15 -10.17
CA HIS A 196 14.03 0.59 -9.03
C HIS A 196 12.58 0.76 -9.48
N VAL A 197 11.62 0.28 -8.67
CA VAL A 197 10.21 0.23 -9.08
C VAL A 197 9.60 1.61 -9.34
N SER A 198 9.98 2.66 -8.58
CA SER A 198 9.42 4.00 -8.79
C SER A 198 9.81 4.57 -10.17
N GLU A 199 11.02 4.26 -10.66
CA GLU A 199 11.46 4.64 -12.02
C GLU A 199 10.67 3.88 -13.09
N ASP A 200 10.52 2.57 -12.91
CA ASP A 200 9.80 1.71 -13.85
C ASP A 200 8.31 2.10 -13.94
N LEU A 201 7.66 2.33 -12.80
CA LEU A 201 6.27 2.82 -12.77
C LEU A 201 6.14 4.12 -13.57
N LEU A 202 7.06 5.04 -13.39
CA LEU A 202 6.98 6.30 -14.09
C LEU A 202 7.30 6.18 -15.59
N ASP A 203 8.23 5.33 -15.99
CA ASP A 203 8.50 5.03 -17.40
C ASP A 203 7.22 4.51 -18.09
N GLN A 204 6.46 3.63 -17.42
CA GLN A 204 5.19 3.12 -17.91
C GLN A 204 4.11 4.21 -17.97
N ALA A 205 3.98 5.03 -16.92
CA ALA A 205 3.02 6.13 -16.90
C ALA A 205 3.24 7.13 -18.03
N ILE A 206 4.50 7.60 -18.21
CA ILE A 206 4.88 8.49 -19.30
C ILE A 206 4.66 7.82 -20.65
N GLY A 207 4.97 6.53 -20.79
CA GLY A 207 4.73 5.75 -22.00
C GLY A 207 3.25 5.68 -22.38
N MET A 208 2.36 5.46 -21.40
CA MET A 208 0.92 5.45 -21.63
C MET A 208 0.40 6.82 -22.04
N VAL A 209 0.80 7.89 -21.35
CA VAL A 209 0.43 9.28 -21.70
C VAL A 209 0.92 9.64 -23.12
N ARG A 210 2.18 9.40 -23.43
CA ARG A 210 2.74 9.68 -24.79
C ARG A 210 2.03 8.90 -25.88
N THR A 211 1.65 7.66 -25.60
CA THR A 211 0.91 6.82 -26.56
C THR A 211 -0.48 7.41 -26.79
N GLN A 212 -1.17 7.82 -25.73
CA GLN A 212 -2.49 8.43 -25.81
C GLN A 212 -2.44 9.72 -26.64
N GLU A 213 -1.57 10.64 -26.28
CA GLU A 213 -1.41 11.93 -26.97
C GLU A 213 -0.97 11.78 -28.46
N SER A 214 -0.23 10.73 -28.76
CA SER A 214 0.23 10.48 -30.13
C SER A 214 -0.82 9.87 -31.04
N LEU A 215 -1.71 9.04 -30.49
CA LEU A 215 -2.67 8.25 -31.28
C LEU A 215 -4.08 8.81 -31.26
N VAL A 216 -4.52 9.39 -30.14
CA VAL A 216 -5.89 9.89 -29.95
C VAL A 216 -5.87 11.16 -29.06
N PRO A 217 -5.22 12.25 -29.51
CA PRO A 217 -5.01 13.47 -28.70
C PRO A 217 -6.31 14.19 -28.33
N GLU A 218 -7.39 13.94 -29.03
CA GLU A 218 -8.72 14.49 -28.74
C GLU A 218 -9.44 13.78 -27.57
N ARG A 219 -8.90 12.67 -27.07
CA ARG A 219 -9.45 11.90 -25.95
C ARG A 219 -8.66 12.21 -24.68
N PRO A 220 -9.21 12.96 -23.71
CA PRO A 220 -8.50 13.24 -22.45
C PRO A 220 -8.24 11.95 -21.67
N PHE A 221 -7.24 11.98 -20.78
CA PHE A 221 -6.91 10.83 -19.97
C PHE A 221 -7.09 11.10 -18.48
N PHE A 222 -7.29 10.01 -17.74
CA PHE A 222 -7.21 9.93 -16.29
C PHE A 222 -6.06 8.99 -15.91
N LEU A 223 -5.00 9.53 -15.33
CA LEU A 223 -3.86 8.78 -14.79
C LEU A 223 -3.97 8.72 -13.25
N TYR A 224 -4.16 7.52 -12.70
CA TYR A 224 -4.01 7.20 -11.29
C TYR A 224 -2.60 6.65 -11.06
N LEU A 225 -1.68 7.50 -10.58
CA LEU A 225 -0.27 7.17 -10.31
C LEU A 225 -0.08 7.01 -8.79
N ALA A 226 -0.04 5.78 -8.31
CA ALA A 226 0.06 5.44 -6.91
C ALA A 226 1.42 4.80 -6.62
N PHE A 227 2.36 5.57 -6.08
CA PHE A 227 3.66 5.03 -5.68
C PHE A 227 3.53 4.05 -4.52
N GLY A 228 4.48 3.11 -4.39
CA GLY A 228 4.69 2.35 -3.16
C GLY A 228 5.48 3.16 -2.13
N ALA A 229 6.14 4.22 -2.56
CA ALA A 229 6.85 5.15 -1.69
C ALA A 229 5.85 6.11 -1.00
N THR A 230 6.02 6.40 0.29
CA THR A 230 7.15 6.09 1.16
C THR A 230 6.87 4.94 2.15
N HIS A 231 5.97 4.02 1.80
CA HIS A 231 5.74 2.81 2.61
C HIS A 231 7.02 1.96 2.72
N ALA A 232 7.22 1.33 3.86
CA ALA A 232 8.32 0.36 4.02
C ALA A 232 8.18 -0.81 3.02
N PRO A 233 9.30 -1.42 2.59
CA PRO A 233 10.67 -1.15 2.99
C PRO A 233 11.22 0.15 2.41
N HIS A 234 11.86 0.97 3.27
CA HIS A 234 12.50 2.20 2.81
C HIS A 234 13.80 1.84 2.09
N GLN A 235 13.74 1.85 0.77
CA GLN A 235 14.83 1.47 -0.11
C GLN A 235 14.98 2.54 -1.20
N ALA A 236 16.23 2.89 -1.57
CA ALA A 236 16.53 3.88 -2.58
C ALA A 236 17.86 3.55 -3.29
N PRO A 237 18.12 4.11 -4.49
CA PRO A 237 19.42 4.01 -5.14
C PRO A 237 20.56 4.57 -4.30
N ASP A 238 21.76 4.00 -4.45
CA ASP A 238 22.94 4.29 -3.61
C ASP A 238 23.34 5.78 -3.59
N ASP A 239 23.18 6.48 -4.71
CA ASP A 239 23.49 7.91 -4.82
C ASP A 239 22.55 8.78 -3.98
N TYR A 240 21.26 8.42 -3.91
CA TYR A 240 20.31 9.06 -3.01
C TYR A 240 20.60 8.74 -1.55
N LEU A 241 20.91 7.49 -1.22
CA LEU A 241 21.34 7.13 0.13
C LEU A 241 22.60 7.91 0.58
N ALA A 242 23.56 8.09 -0.32
CA ALA A 242 24.78 8.85 -0.05
C ALA A 242 24.51 10.36 0.18
N LYS A 243 23.55 10.95 -0.55
CA LYS A 243 23.13 12.36 -0.40
C LYS A 243 22.66 12.69 1.01
N TRP A 244 21.98 11.75 1.66
CA TRP A 244 21.31 11.97 2.95
C TRP A 244 22.17 11.58 4.16
N ARG A 245 23.37 11.06 3.98
CA ARG A 245 24.29 10.70 5.08
C ARG A 245 24.59 11.88 6.00
N GLY A 246 24.38 11.68 7.33
CA GLY A 246 24.64 12.67 8.37
C GLY A 246 23.67 13.84 8.44
N ARG A 247 22.54 13.78 7.73
CA ARG A 247 21.57 14.88 7.69
C ARG A 247 20.62 14.92 8.89
N PHE A 248 20.54 13.84 9.66
CA PHE A 248 19.60 13.68 10.77
C PHE A 248 20.30 13.42 12.11
N ASP A 249 21.61 13.73 12.22
CA ASP A 249 22.43 13.49 13.41
C ASP A 249 21.94 14.31 14.65
N GLU A 250 21.20 15.40 14.43
CA GLU A 250 20.59 16.21 15.49
C GLU A 250 19.41 15.48 16.18
N GLY A 251 18.89 14.42 15.58
CA GLY A 251 17.83 13.59 16.12
C GLY A 251 16.42 14.13 15.96
N TRP A 252 15.45 13.26 16.26
CA TRP A 252 14.03 13.57 15.98
C TRP A 252 13.44 14.71 16.79
N ASP A 253 13.92 14.99 18.02
CA ASP A 253 13.38 16.10 18.81
C ASP A 253 13.72 17.45 18.18
N VAL A 254 14.96 17.63 17.72
CA VAL A 254 15.42 18.84 17.03
C VAL A 254 14.77 18.94 15.66
N CYS A 255 14.78 17.86 14.87
CA CYS A 255 14.18 17.81 13.55
C CYS A 255 12.67 18.15 13.61
N ARG A 256 11.96 17.65 14.62
CA ARG A 256 10.55 17.95 14.82
C ARG A 256 10.29 19.43 15.09
N GLN A 257 11.14 20.05 15.90
CA GLN A 257 11.08 21.50 16.17
C GLN A 257 11.34 22.30 14.89
N GLN A 258 12.33 21.89 14.08
CA GLN A 258 12.65 22.55 12.81
C GLN A 258 11.49 22.45 11.81
N VAL A 259 10.85 21.30 11.68
CA VAL A 259 9.64 21.14 10.82
C VAL A 259 8.54 22.09 11.26
N TYR A 260 8.23 22.11 12.55
CA TYR A 260 7.20 22.99 13.11
C TYR A 260 7.49 24.48 12.88
N GLU A 261 8.74 24.92 13.09
CA GLU A 261 9.15 26.32 12.87
C GLU A 261 9.00 26.70 11.38
N ARG A 262 9.44 25.82 10.46
CA ARG A 262 9.25 26.01 9.02
C ARG A 262 7.78 26.07 8.62
N GLN A 263 6.93 25.24 9.21
CA GLN A 263 5.48 25.27 8.97
C GLN A 263 4.84 26.60 9.36
N LEU A 264 5.24 27.18 10.51
CA LEU A 264 4.80 28.51 10.95
C LEU A 264 5.32 29.61 10.02
N GLU A 265 6.60 29.58 9.66
CA GLU A 265 7.23 30.56 8.76
C GLU A 265 6.58 30.56 7.37
N MET A 266 6.28 29.39 6.84
CA MET A 266 5.62 29.22 5.53
C MET A 266 4.10 29.49 5.57
N GLY A 267 3.52 29.68 6.75
CA GLY A 267 2.08 29.85 6.91
C GLY A 267 1.24 28.62 6.52
N VAL A 268 1.85 27.44 6.53
CA VAL A 268 1.16 26.17 6.26
C VAL A 268 0.25 25.80 7.43
N ILE A 269 0.67 26.14 8.66
CA ILE A 269 -0.15 25.99 9.86
C ILE A 269 -0.55 27.38 10.40
N PRO A 270 -1.70 27.50 11.09
CA PRO A 270 -2.15 28.79 11.62
C PRO A 270 -1.15 29.41 12.59
N PRO A 271 -1.02 30.76 12.63
CA PRO A 271 -0.24 31.43 13.65
C PRO A 271 -0.72 31.06 15.05
N GLY A 272 0.22 30.76 15.96
CA GLY A 272 -0.10 30.40 17.35
C GLY A 272 -0.45 28.90 17.53
N THR A 273 -0.38 28.08 16.49
CA THR A 273 -0.42 26.63 16.64
C THR A 273 0.65 26.18 17.64
N GLU A 274 0.30 25.35 18.58
CA GLU A 274 1.25 24.72 19.49
C GLU A 274 1.76 23.39 18.90
N LEU A 275 3.03 23.07 19.13
CA LEU A 275 3.55 21.76 18.78
C LEU A 275 3.00 20.72 19.76
N ALA A 276 2.29 19.70 19.29
CA ALA A 276 1.74 18.65 20.13
C ALA A 276 2.83 18.01 21.02
N PRO A 277 2.52 17.53 22.22
CA PRO A 277 3.50 16.83 23.06
C PRO A 277 4.04 15.58 22.35
N ARG A 278 5.20 15.08 22.82
CA ARG A 278 5.76 13.82 22.33
C ARG A 278 4.74 12.70 22.59
N ASN A 279 4.51 11.87 21.56
CA ASN A 279 3.59 10.74 21.69
C ASN A 279 4.09 9.71 22.72
N PRO A 280 3.19 9.03 23.45
CA PRO A 280 3.56 7.92 24.31
C PRO A 280 4.42 6.88 23.55
N GLY A 281 5.43 6.32 24.23
CA GLY A 281 6.35 5.37 23.66
C GLY A 281 7.45 5.94 22.76
N VAL A 282 7.48 7.25 22.50
CA VAL A 282 8.63 7.90 21.87
C VAL A 282 9.60 8.35 22.96
N ARG A 283 10.81 7.77 22.96
CA ARG A 283 11.87 8.15 23.90
C ARG A 283 12.45 9.51 23.54
N PRO A 284 12.88 10.33 24.52
CA PRO A 284 13.74 11.48 24.25
C PRO A 284 14.98 11.06 23.47
N TRP A 285 15.40 11.85 22.49
CA TRP A 285 16.57 11.53 21.67
C TRP A 285 17.83 11.30 22.52
N ASP A 286 18.04 12.15 23.52
CA ASP A 286 19.21 12.10 24.42
C ASP A 286 19.20 10.90 25.37
N ASP A 287 18.08 10.15 25.48
CA ASP A 287 17.99 8.93 26.27
C ASP A 287 18.41 7.67 25.48
N LEU A 288 18.70 7.83 24.18
CA LEU A 288 19.18 6.75 23.33
C LEU A 288 20.70 6.57 23.49
N SER A 289 21.16 5.32 23.39
CA SER A 289 22.58 5.04 23.27
C SER A 289 23.13 5.49 21.91
N ASP A 290 24.46 5.69 21.82
CA ASP A 290 25.14 6.09 20.57
C ASP A 290 24.80 5.15 19.39
N ASP A 291 24.67 3.84 19.62
CA ASP A 291 24.35 2.87 18.60
C ASP A 291 22.85 2.95 18.20
N GLU A 292 21.93 3.17 19.15
CA GLU A 292 20.52 3.41 18.83
C GLU A 292 20.36 4.68 17.97
N GLN A 293 21.06 5.76 18.34
CA GLN A 293 21.05 7.02 17.58
C GLN A 293 21.59 6.81 16.16
N ARG A 294 22.72 6.11 16.00
CA ARG A 294 23.32 5.81 14.68
C ARG A 294 22.36 5.02 13.79
N VAL A 295 21.74 3.97 14.32
CA VAL A 295 20.78 3.15 13.58
C VAL A 295 19.54 3.96 13.23
N ALA A 296 18.99 4.72 14.19
CA ALA A 296 17.81 5.57 13.96
C ALA A 296 18.06 6.65 12.89
N CYS A 297 19.23 7.32 12.90
CA CYS A 297 19.61 8.26 11.85
C CYS A 297 19.67 7.57 10.49
N ARG A 298 20.31 6.42 10.42
CA ARG A 298 20.48 5.68 9.17
C ARG A 298 19.16 5.24 8.56
N LEU A 299 18.19 4.82 9.40
CA LEU A 299 16.84 4.46 8.96
C LEU A 299 16.07 5.68 8.42
N GLN A 300 16.23 6.86 9.04
CA GLN A 300 15.64 8.11 8.54
C GLN A 300 16.29 8.59 7.24
N GLU A 301 17.59 8.41 7.08
CA GLU A 301 18.30 8.71 5.85
C GLU A 301 17.79 7.86 4.68
N ALA A 302 17.46 6.58 4.93
CA ALA A 302 16.86 5.70 3.93
C ALA A 302 15.46 6.18 3.51
N PHE A 303 14.62 6.58 4.46
CA PHE A 303 13.31 7.18 4.18
C PHE A 303 13.46 8.46 3.36
N ALA A 304 14.35 9.37 3.76
CA ALA A 304 14.58 10.63 3.07
C ALA A 304 15.09 10.42 1.63
N ALA A 305 15.99 9.44 1.44
CA ALA A 305 16.49 9.06 0.13
C ALA A 305 15.35 8.52 -0.78
N MET A 306 14.44 7.72 -0.23
CA MET A 306 13.28 7.19 -0.96
C MET A 306 12.31 8.30 -1.37
N LEU A 307 12.01 9.25 -0.47
CA LEU A 307 11.13 10.38 -0.76
C LEU A 307 11.75 11.32 -1.82
N ASP A 308 13.02 11.67 -1.68
CA ASP A 308 13.77 12.50 -2.64
C ASP A 308 13.82 11.83 -4.04
N HIS A 309 14.09 10.51 -4.08
CA HIS A 309 14.06 9.76 -5.32
C HIS A 309 12.65 9.75 -5.96
N THR A 310 11.60 9.64 -5.16
CA THR A 310 10.21 9.67 -5.64
C THR A 310 9.84 11.07 -6.15
N ASP A 311 10.27 12.13 -5.47
CA ASP A 311 10.09 13.51 -5.94
C ASP A 311 10.75 13.73 -7.31
N ALA A 312 11.93 13.17 -7.53
CA ALA A 312 12.60 13.24 -8.82
C ALA A 312 11.77 12.54 -9.92
N GLN A 313 11.08 11.44 -9.60
CA GLN A 313 10.18 10.78 -10.55
C GLN A 313 8.95 11.66 -10.86
N VAL A 314 8.38 12.32 -9.86
CA VAL A 314 7.30 13.29 -10.07
C VAL A 314 7.77 14.43 -11.00
N GLY A 315 9.00 14.91 -10.82
CA GLY A 315 9.63 15.90 -11.73
C GLY A 315 9.63 15.43 -13.19
N ARG A 316 10.02 14.19 -13.45
CA ARG A 316 10.00 13.60 -14.80
C ARG A 316 8.60 13.56 -15.41
N LEU A 317 7.56 13.32 -14.62
CA LEU A 317 6.16 13.37 -15.08
C LEU A 317 5.78 14.81 -15.48
N LEU A 318 6.05 15.78 -14.60
CA LEU A 318 5.73 17.18 -14.87
C LEU A 318 6.45 17.70 -16.13
N ASP A 319 7.72 17.35 -16.31
CA ASP A 319 8.49 17.68 -17.51
C ASP A 319 7.90 17.01 -18.76
N ALA A 320 7.46 15.76 -18.68
CA ALA A 320 6.82 15.07 -19.78
C ALA A 320 5.49 15.73 -20.21
N LEU A 321 4.68 16.21 -19.24
CA LEU A 321 3.45 16.97 -19.56
C LEU A 321 3.76 18.33 -20.20
N GLU A 322 4.82 19.00 -19.78
CA GLU A 322 5.29 20.25 -20.41
C GLU A 322 5.83 20.00 -21.83
N ASP A 323 6.66 18.99 -22.03
CA ASP A 323 7.21 18.59 -23.33
C ASP A 323 6.12 18.24 -24.35
N LEU A 324 5.02 17.65 -23.90
CA LEU A 324 3.85 17.34 -24.71
C LEU A 324 2.94 18.58 -24.94
N GLY A 325 3.17 19.68 -24.23
CA GLY A 325 2.38 20.90 -24.34
C GLY A 325 0.98 20.82 -23.71
N ILE A 326 0.75 19.87 -22.80
CA ILE A 326 -0.56 19.61 -22.16
C ILE A 326 -0.60 19.99 -20.69
N SER A 327 0.49 20.51 -20.13
CA SER A 327 0.58 20.82 -18.69
C SER A 327 -0.43 21.87 -18.21
N GLU A 328 -0.79 22.85 -19.07
CA GLU A 328 -1.76 23.89 -18.73
C GLU A 328 -3.19 23.33 -18.61
N ASP A 329 -3.52 22.34 -19.44
CA ASP A 329 -4.85 21.70 -19.52
C ASP A 329 -4.89 20.38 -18.74
N THR A 330 -3.99 20.18 -17.78
CA THR A 330 -3.96 19.00 -16.93
C THR A 330 -4.19 19.40 -15.47
N LEU A 331 -5.27 18.85 -14.86
CA LEU A 331 -5.49 18.91 -13.42
C LEU A 331 -4.64 17.85 -12.74
N VAL A 332 -3.70 18.29 -11.88
CA VAL A 332 -2.86 17.41 -11.07
C VAL A 332 -3.25 17.54 -9.60
N MET A 333 -3.61 16.42 -8.98
CA MET A 333 -3.83 16.31 -7.54
C MET A 333 -2.76 15.40 -6.95
N ALA A 334 -1.99 15.88 -5.97
CA ALA A 334 -0.97 15.10 -5.27
C ALA A 334 -1.30 15.04 -3.77
N LEU A 335 -1.36 13.83 -3.21
CA LEU A 335 -1.74 13.59 -1.82
C LEU A 335 -1.08 12.34 -1.26
N SER A 336 -1.14 12.16 0.07
CA SER A 336 -0.84 10.91 0.76
C SER A 336 -2.12 10.14 1.09
N ASP A 337 -2.02 8.83 1.26
CA ASP A 337 -3.19 8.00 1.62
C ASP A 337 -3.43 7.88 3.12
N ASN A 338 -2.43 8.12 3.96
CA ASN A 338 -2.54 8.24 5.42
C ASN A 338 -1.28 8.91 5.98
N GLY A 339 -1.31 9.21 7.26
CA GLY A 339 -0.15 9.75 7.97
C GLY A 339 1.02 8.78 8.05
N ALA A 340 2.18 9.30 8.45
CA ALA A 340 3.42 8.54 8.61
C ALA A 340 3.25 7.31 9.52
N SER A 341 3.89 6.22 9.15
CA SER A 341 3.77 4.92 9.82
C SER A 341 4.65 4.81 11.06
N ARG A 342 4.15 4.15 12.11
CA ARG A 342 4.89 3.81 13.33
C ARG A 342 5.37 2.34 13.36
N GLU A 343 5.27 1.63 12.27
CA GLU A 343 5.48 0.17 12.19
C GLU A 343 6.93 -0.25 12.47
N GLY A 344 7.88 0.69 12.47
CA GLY A 344 9.24 0.46 12.98
C GLY A 344 9.36 0.51 14.51
N PHE A 345 8.27 0.73 15.27
CA PHE A 345 8.22 0.81 16.74
C PHE A 345 9.23 1.78 17.38
N GLU A 346 9.88 1.36 18.49
CA GLU A 346 10.79 2.23 19.24
C GLU A 346 12.17 2.35 18.63
N THR A 347 12.67 1.27 18.02
CA THR A 347 14.07 1.16 17.60
C THR A 347 14.27 1.19 16.08
N GLY A 348 13.19 1.09 15.31
CA GLY A 348 13.26 0.78 13.90
C GLY A 348 13.57 -0.70 13.66
N ILE A 349 13.52 -1.10 12.40
CA ILE A 349 13.80 -2.46 11.94
C ILE A 349 14.57 -2.43 10.63
N THR A 350 15.44 -3.40 10.42
CA THR A 350 16.14 -3.62 9.15
C THR A 350 15.66 -4.88 8.43
N ASP A 351 14.73 -5.61 9.05
CA ASP A 351 14.09 -6.80 8.51
C ASP A 351 12.63 -6.87 8.99
N THR A 352 11.69 -6.38 8.17
CA THR A 352 10.25 -6.38 8.47
C THR A 352 9.68 -7.77 8.73
N PHE A 353 10.33 -8.83 8.23
CA PHE A 353 9.86 -10.20 8.48
C PHE A 353 10.06 -10.67 9.92
N ARG A 354 11.07 -10.19 10.61
CA ARG A 354 11.20 -10.42 12.05
C ARG A 354 10.01 -9.83 12.79
N PHE A 355 9.65 -8.61 12.41
CA PHE A 355 8.51 -7.91 12.94
C PHE A 355 7.21 -8.72 12.75
N PHE A 356 6.90 -9.11 11.51
CA PHE A 356 5.69 -9.90 11.19
C PHE A 356 5.64 -11.27 11.88
N ASN A 357 6.75 -11.77 12.38
CA ASN A 357 6.83 -13.00 13.15
C ASN A 357 6.91 -12.79 14.66
N GLY A 358 6.83 -11.53 15.16
CA GLY A 358 6.98 -11.21 16.58
C GLY A 358 8.37 -11.54 17.13
N ILE A 359 9.40 -11.50 16.28
CA ILE A 359 10.77 -11.83 16.65
C ILE A 359 11.58 -10.54 16.80
N PRO A 360 12.01 -10.17 18.03
CA PRO A 360 12.83 -8.99 18.24
C PRO A 360 14.10 -9.00 17.39
N GLN A 361 14.48 -7.83 16.90
CA GLN A 361 15.78 -7.66 16.24
C GLN A 361 16.78 -7.06 17.22
N PRO A 362 17.88 -7.76 17.55
CA PRO A 362 18.93 -7.21 18.42
C PRO A 362 19.61 -6.00 17.79
N LEU A 363 19.93 -4.99 18.61
CA LEU A 363 20.58 -3.76 18.13
C LEU A 363 21.96 -4.03 17.51
N ASP A 364 22.74 -4.93 18.09
CA ASP A 364 24.05 -5.32 17.58
C ASP A 364 23.98 -5.89 16.16
N GLU A 365 22.99 -6.71 15.83
CA GLU A 365 22.76 -7.18 14.46
C GLU A 365 22.43 -6.00 13.50
N MET A 366 21.66 -5.00 13.95
CA MET A 366 21.36 -3.81 13.13
C MET A 366 22.63 -2.98 12.90
N VAL A 367 23.47 -2.84 13.91
CA VAL A 367 24.76 -2.13 13.83
C VAL A 367 25.74 -2.83 12.89
N GLU A 368 25.83 -4.16 12.95
CA GLU A 368 26.67 -4.94 12.06
C GLU A 368 26.30 -4.78 10.58
N ARG A 369 25.02 -4.56 10.30
CA ARG A 369 24.46 -4.40 8.96
C ARG A 369 24.02 -2.97 8.63
N ILE A 370 24.56 -1.98 9.34
CA ILE A 370 24.14 -0.59 9.20
C ILE A 370 24.32 -0.02 7.79
N ASP A 371 25.28 -0.52 7.03
CA ASP A 371 25.54 -0.12 5.66
C ASP A 371 24.60 -0.77 4.64
N ASP A 372 23.89 -1.83 5.01
CA ASP A 372 22.82 -2.42 4.19
C ASP A 372 21.50 -1.60 4.25
N ILE A 373 21.31 -0.79 5.30
CA ILE A 373 20.10 -0.01 5.52
C ILE A 373 19.78 0.87 4.30
N GLY A 374 18.58 0.71 3.77
CA GLY A 374 18.07 1.44 2.61
C GLY A 374 18.46 0.84 1.25
N THR A 375 19.34 -0.15 1.21
CA THR A 375 19.72 -0.86 -0.01
C THR A 375 18.76 -2.04 -0.30
N TRP A 376 18.91 -2.67 -1.47
CA TRP A 376 18.17 -3.89 -1.81
C TRP A 376 18.42 -5.08 -0.87
N ARG A 377 19.39 -4.97 0.06
CA ARG A 377 19.78 -6.00 1.03
C ARG A 377 19.10 -5.85 2.39
N SER A 378 18.16 -4.91 2.54
CA SER A 378 17.44 -4.70 3.79
C SER A 378 15.98 -4.32 3.53
N ASN A 379 15.09 -4.79 4.41
CA ASN A 379 13.68 -4.39 4.40
C ASN A 379 13.44 -3.49 5.61
N THR A 380 13.74 -2.20 5.46
CA THR A 380 13.83 -1.25 6.58
C THR A 380 12.55 -0.50 6.85
N ASN A 381 12.31 -0.22 8.15
CA ASN A 381 11.35 0.77 8.58
C ASN A 381 11.92 1.60 9.74
N TYR A 382 11.68 2.91 9.77
CA TYR A 382 12.22 3.82 10.77
C TYR A 382 11.48 3.73 12.12
N PRO A 383 12.11 4.12 13.25
CA PRO A 383 11.44 4.17 14.54
C PRO A 383 10.35 5.25 14.61
N ARG A 384 9.33 5.02 15.47
CA ARG A 384 8.17 5.92 15.66
C ARG A 384 8.53 7.38 15.96
N GLY A 385 9.73 7.66 16.49
CA GLY A 385 10.21 9.02 16.69
C GLY A 385 10.29 9.82 15.39
N TRP A 386 10.73 9.20 14.30
CA TRP A 386 10.75 9.82 12.98
C TRP A 386 9.37 9.93 12.35
N ALA A 387 8.49 8.95 12.56
CA ALA A 387 7.09 9.07 12.13
C ALA A 387 6.41 10.28 12.79
N GLN A 388 6.71 10.56 14.06
CA GLN A 388 6.21 11.75 14.75
C GLN A 388 6.75 13.06 14.13
N VAL A 389 7.99 13.08 13.64
CA VAL A 389 8.52 14.22 12.87
C VAL A 389 7.69 14.45 11.62
N GLY A 390 7.44 13.38 10.87
CA GLY A 390 6.67 13.42 9.62
C GLY A 390 5.21 13.84 9.79
N ASN A 391 4.62 13.61 10.95
CA ASN A 391 3.23 13.98 11.24
C ASN A 391 3.10 15.35 11.96
N SER A 392 4.21 16.11 12.11
CA SER A 392 4.18 17.42 12.75
C SER A 392 3.20 18.36 12.06
N PRO A 393 2.45 19.19 12.83
CA PRO A 393 2.48 19.35 14.27
C PRO A 393 1.53 18.39 15.01
N GLY A 394 0.83 17.49 14.32
CA GLY A 394 -0.22 16.64 14.83
C GLY A 394 0.25 15.52 15.77
N ARG A 395 -0.74 14.88 16.42
CA ARG A 395 -0.55 13.76 17.33
C ARG A 395 -0.78 12.44 16.61
N TRP A 396 -0.08 11.39 17.05
CA TRP A 396 -0.22 10.02 16.61
C TRP A 396 0.20 9.78 15.13
N TYR A 397 -0.25 8.69 14.53
CA TYR A 397 0.30 8.08 13.32
C TYR A 397 -0.78 7.38 12.51
N LYS A 398 -0.41 6.77 11.38
CA LYS A 398 -1.16 5.73 10.67
C LYS A 398 -1.91 4.82 11.65
N SER A 399 -3.09 4.36 11.32
CA SER A 399 -4.04 3.59 12.13
C SER A 399 -4.78 4.39 13.22
N HIS A 400 -4.40 5.63 13.53
CA HIS A 400 -5.07 6.47 14.50
C HIS A 400 -5.95 7.53 13.85
N THR A 401 -7.08 7.84 14.50
CA THR A 401 -8.01 8.86 14.03
C THR A 401 -7.69 10.27 14.52
N HIS A 402 -6.59 10.46 15.26
CA HIS A 402 -5.99 11.75 15.55
C HIS A 402 -5.36 12.38 14.31
N SER A 403 -5.06 13.67 14.37
CA SER A 403 -4.58 14.43 13.21
C SER A 403 -3.35 13.85 12.53
N GLY A 404 -2.39 13.28 13.27
CA GLY A 404 -1.20 12.67 12.66
C GLY A 404 -1.46 11.39 11.88
N GLY A 405 -2.65 10.78 12.02
CA GLY A 405 -3.02 9.61 11.21
C GLY A 405 -3.92 9.92 10.03
N VAL A 406 -4.65 11.06 10.07
CA VAL A 406 -5.69 11.37 9.09
C VAL A 406 -5.59 12.75 8.45
N ARG A 407 -4.76 13.68 8.97
CA ARG A 407 -4.52 14.96 8.32
C ARG A 407 -3.27 14.87 7.46
N ASP A 408 -3.45 14.94 6.15
CA ASP A 408 -2.41 14.66 5.18
C ASP A 408 -2.28 15.75 4.13
N PRO A 409 -1.13 15.84 3.42
CA PRO A 409 -0.95 16.85 2.40
C PRO A 409 -1.88 16.62 1.21
N LEU A 410 -2.43 17.70 0.68
CA LEU A 410 -3.08 17.75 -0.64
C LEU A 410 -2.60 18.97 -1.39
N ILE A 411 -2.08 18.77 -2.59
CA ILE A 411 -1.73 19.81 -3.55
C ILE A 411 -2.66 19.65 -4.75
N VAL A 412 -3.27 20.77 -5.20
CA VAL A 412 -4.11 20.80 -6.40
C VAL A 412 -3.54 21.85 -7.35
N SER A 413 -3.11 21.45 -8.53
CA SER A 413 -2.59 22.33 -9.57
C SER A 413 -3.35 22.13 -10.87
N TRP A 414 -3.91 23.22 -11.40
CA TRP A 414 -4.62 23.23 -12.67
C TRP A 414 -4.50 24.63 -13.29
N PRO A 415 -3.45 24.90 -14.06
CA PRO A 415 -3.15 26.25 -14.53
C PRO A 415 -4.27 26.91 -15.36
N SER A 416 -4.98 26.18 -16.20
CA SER A 416 -6.11 26.73 -16.97
C SER A 416 -7.40 26.88 -16.17
N GLY A 417 -7.55 26.20 -15.03
CA GLY A 417 -8.77 26.20 -14.23
C GLY A 417 -8.69 26.91 -12.88
N ILE A 418 -7.51 27.20 -12.37
CA ILE A 418 -7.26 27.94 -11.12
C ILE A 418 -6.59 29.27 -11.48
N ASP A 419 -7.15 30.37 -10.99
CA ASP A 419 -6.59 31.71 -11.23
C ASP A 419 -5.16 31.80 -10.67
N SER A 420 -4.20 32.19 -11.51
CA SER A 420 -2.79 32.29 -11.13
C SER A 420 -2.53 33.28 -9.97
N SER A 421 -3.45 34.18 -9.65
CA SER A 421 -3.34 35.09 -8.50
C SER A 421 -3.40 34.38 -7.14
N VAL A 422 -3.88 33.13 -7.11
CA VAL A 422 -3.97 32.32 -5.90
C VAL A 422 -2.92 31.20 -5.85
N ASN A 423 -2.04 31.12 -6.81
CA ASN A 423 -0.96 30.15 -6.84
C ASN A 423 -0.09 30.22 -5.56
N GLY A 424 0.25 29.04 -5.03
CA GLY A 424 1.04 28.88 -3.82
C GLY A 424 0.27 29.15 -2.51
N GLN A 425 -1.01 29.54 -2.58
CA GLN A 425 -1.80 29.82 -1.37
C GLN A 425 -2.24 28.55 -0.65
N VAL A 426 -2.51 28.71 0.65
CA VAL A 426 -3.05 27.66 1.52
C VAL A 426 -4.58 27.78 1.59
N ARG A 427 -5.26 26.65 1.62
CA ARG A 427 -6.69 26.49 1.84
C ARG A 427 -6.92 25.76 3.16
N SER A 428 -7.74 26.37 4.04
CA SER A 428 -7.98 25.86 5.41
C SER A 428 -9.38 25.30 5.62
N GLN A 429 -10.21 25.27 4.57
CA GLN A 429 -11.51 24.62 4.62
C GLN A 429 -11.33 23.13 4.92
N PHE A 430 -12.16 22.56 5.80
CA PHE A 430 -12.13 21.14 6.10
C PHE A 430 -12.60 20.33 4.91
N HIS A 431 -11.79 19.38 4.47
CA HIS A 431 -12.11 18.42 3.43
C HIS A 431 -11.61 17.03 3.77
N HIS A 432 -12.20 16.04 3.12
CA HIS A 432 -11.86 14.62 3.26
C HIS A 432 -11.64 14.01 1.88
N VAL A 433 -10.90 12.93 1.79
CA VAL A 433 -10.56 12.27 0.52
C VAL A 433 -11.78 11.84 -0.32
N ILE A 434 -12.94 11.58 0.32
CA ILE A 434 -14.20 11.33 -0.42
C ILE A 434 -14.66 12.53 -1.24
N ASP A 435 -14.14 13.72 -0.98
CA ASP A 435 -14.53 14.97 -1.63
C ASP A 435 -13.87 15.14 -3.01
N LEU A 436 -12.79 14.38 -3.29
CA LEU A 436 -12.02 14.52 -4.55
C LEU A 436 -12.81 14.02 -5.76
N ALA A 437 -13.47 12.86 -5.67
CA ALA A 437 -14.26 12.34 -6.79
C ALA A 437 -15.42 13.29 -7.19
N PRO A 438 -16.30 13.77 -6.27
CA PRO A 438 -17.31 14.75 -6.64
C PRO A 438 -16.73 16.09 -7.11
N THR A 439 -15.53 16.48 -6.66
CA THR A 439 -14.83 17.66 -7.18
C THR A 439 -14.46 17.50 -8.64
N ILE A 440 -13.85 16.38 -8.99
CA ILE A 440 -13.51 16.06 -10.38
C ILE A 440 -14.78 16.03 -11.25
N LEU A 441 -15.84 15.37 -10.79
CA LEU A 441 -17.11 15.30 -11.53
C LEU A 441 -17.72 16.70 -11.72
N GLU A 442 -17.71 17.56 -10.69
CA GLU A 442 -18.20 18.95 -10.80
C GLU A 442 -17.41 19.77 -11.82
N ILE A 443 -16.07 19.70 -11.78
CA ILE A 443 -15.17 20.39 -12.73
C ILE A 443 -15.48 19.97 -14.17
N LEU A 444 -15.73 18.68 -14.38
CA LEU A 444 -16.00 18.12 -15.70
C LEU A 444 -17.47 18.30 -16.15
N GLY A 445 -18.35 18.78 -15.26
CA GLY A 445 -19.78 18.88 -15.55
C GLY A 445 -20.47 17.53 -15.71
N ILE A 446 -19.95 16.49 -15.07
CA ILE A 446 -20.45 15.12 -15.12
C ILE A 446 -21.32 14.85 -13.89
N ASP A 447 -22.56 14.48 -14.11
CA ASP A 447 -23.42 13.98 -13.03
C ASP A 447 -23.03 12.54 -12.65
N ALA A 448 -23.04 12.25 -11.34
CA ALA A 448 -22.80 10.88 -10.88
C ALA A 448 -23.90 9.94 -11.45
N PRO A 449 -23.53 8.88 -12.19
CA PRO A 449 -24.51 8.05 -12.87
C PRO A 449 -25.33 7.20 -11.89
N GLU A 450 -26.63 7.04 -12.15
CA GLU A 450 -27.51 6.15 -11.38
C GLU A 450 -27.13 4.67 -11.56
N ARG A 451 -26.49 4.33 -12.66
CA ARG A 451 -26.06 2.95 -12.99
C ARG A 451 -24.68 2.92 -13.63
N VAL A 452 -23.83 2.00 -13.17
CA VAL A 452 -22.54 1.69 -13.78
C VAL A 452 -22.52 0.21 -14.15
N LYS A 453 -22.22 -0.12 -15.41
CA LYS A 453 -22.26 -1.50 -15.93
C LYS A 453 -23.54 -2.27 -15.57
N GLY A 454 -24.67 -1.55 -15.53
CA GLY A 454 -26.00 -2.10 -15.22
C GLY A 454 -26.32 -2.27 -13.73
N VAL A 455 -25.37 -1.99 -12.84
CA VAL A 455 -25.56 -2.03 -11.38
C VAL A 455 -26.02 -0.66 -10.88
N GLU A 456 -27.10 -0.63 -10.09
CA GLU A 456 -27.59 0.57 -9.41
C GLU A 456 -26.56 1.10 -8.43
N GLN A 457 -26.32 2.42 -8.42
CA GLN A 457 -25.28 3.05 -7.64
C GLN A 457 -25.79 3.65 -6.34
N GLN A 458 -25.02 3.48 -5.28
CA GLN A 458 -25.17 4.24 -4.04
C GLN A 458 -24.89 5.72 -4.31
N PRO A 459 -25.50 6.66 -3.58
CA PRO A 459 -25.18 8.09 -3.69
C PRO A 459 -23.71 8.36 -3.40
N VAL A 460 -23.12 9.35 -4.07
CA VAL A 460 -21.82 9.92 -3.67
C VAL A 460 -22.00 10.64 -2.34
N GLU A 461 -21.06 10.48 -1.42
CA GLU A 461 -21.14 10.96 -0.04
C GLU A 461 -20.23 12.17 0.23
N GLY A 462 -19.27 12.41 -0.68
CA GLY A 462 -18.34 13.54 -0.61
C GLY A 462 -19.00 14.87 -0.99
N THR A 463 -18.32 15.96 -0.59
CA THR A 463 -18.70 17.35 -0.88
C THR A 463 -17.61 17.99 -1.72
N SER A 464 -17.90 18.42 -2.93
CA SER A 464 -16.90 19.05 -3.81
C SER A 464 -16.17 20.21 -3.15
N LEU A 465 -14.85 20.26 -3.36
CA LEU A 465 -13.96 21.34 -2.91
C LEU A 465 -13.68 22.38 -4.00
N ALA A 466 -14.29 22.26 -5.20
CA ALA A 466 -14.06 23.19 -6.32
C ALA A 466 -14.33 24.67 -5.96
N TYR A 467 -15.26 24.93 -5.03
CA TYR A 467 -15.54 26.28 -4.53
C TYR A 467 -14.34 26.96 -3.86
N THR A 468 -13.31 26.21 -3.48
CA THR A 468 -12.07 26.72 -2.86
C THR A 468 -11.03 27.18 -3.88
N PHE A 469 -11.27 27.03 -5.19
CA PHE A 469 -10.33 27.42 -6.25
C PHE A 469 -10.33 28.92 -6.52
N GLY A 470 -11.37 29.65 -6.08
CA GLY A 470 -11.50 31.09 -6.28
C GLY A 470 -10.56 31.92 -5.40
N ALA A 471 -10.31 33.16 -5.82
CA ALA A 471 -9.49 34.11 -5.11
C ALA A 471 -10.10 34.57 -3.77
N ASP A 472 -11.40 34.50 -3.61
CA ASP A 472 -12.16 34.82 -2.41
C ASP A 472 -12.11 33.72 -1.34
N ALA A 473 -11.63 32.53 -1.67
CA ALA A 473 -11.59 31.38 -0.76
C ALA A 473 -10.33 31.28 0.12
N VAL A 474 -9.51 32.34 0.20
CA VAL A 474 -8.28 32.37 1.01
C VAL A 474 -8.58 32.31 2.50
N ASP A 475 -9.61 33.03 2.92
CA ASP A 475 -10.05 33.05 4.32
C ASP A 475 -11.24 32.09 4.53
N ALA A 476 -11.00 31.03 5.31
CA ALA A 476 -12.06 30.08 5.63
C ALA A 476 -13.21 30.69 6.46
N ALA A 477 -12.97 31.81 7.13
CA ALA A 477 -14.03 32.54 7.83
C ALA A 477 -14.97 33.29 6.87
N GLU A 478 -14.45 33.72 5.71
CA GLU A 478 -15.26 34.36 4.65
C GLU A 478 -15.92 33.33 3.75
N VAL A 479 -15.22 32.22 3.45
CA VAL A 479 -15.74 31.11 2.64
C VAL A 479 -15.61 29.81 3.46
N PRO A 480 -16.59 29.54 4.33
CA PRO A 480 -16.53 28.37 5.22
C PRO A 480 -16.63 27.05 4.47
N THR A 481 -16.16 25.99 5.12
CA THR A 481 -16.33 24.63 4.58
C THR A 481 -17.80 24.31 4.33
N ARG A 482 -18.08 23.62 3.22
CA ARG A 482 -19.43 23.14 2.88
C ARG A 482 -19.75 21.80 3.52
N LYS A 483 -18.74 21.11 4.08
CA LYS A 483 -18.92 19.81 4.74
C LYS A 483 -19.50 20.01 6.12
N ALA A 484 -20.57 19.29 6.45
CA ALA A 484 -21.27 19.43 7.73
C ALA A 484 -20.63 18.58 8.84
N ALA A 485 -20.24 17.35 8.51
CA ALA A 485 -19.60 16.42 9.43
C ALA A 485 -18.76 15.39 8.67
N GLN A 486 -17.80 14.79 9.36
CA GLN A 486 -17.04 13.64 8.89
C GLN A 486 -16.69 12.75 10.06
N TYR A 487 -17.10 11.48 10.00
CA TYR A 487 -16.66 10.46 10.93
C TYR A 487 -15.34 9.84 10.45
N PHE A 488 -14.60 9.28 11.40
CA PHE A 488 -13.43 8.44 11.17
C PHE A 488 -13.56 7.20 12.05
N GLU A 489 -13.26 6.05 11.51
CA GLU A 489 -13.12 4.81 12.26
C GLU A 489 -12.01 3.96 11.63
N MET A 490 -11.12 3.45 12.46
CA MET A 490 -10.09 2.51 12.06
C MET A 490 -9.72 1.61 13.22
N GLN A 491 -9.97 0.32 13.05
CA GLN A 491 -9.58 -0.70 14.04
C GLN A 491 -10.07 -0.39 15.47
N GLY A 492 -11.28 0.19 15.61
CA GLY A 492 -11.86 0.59 16.88
C GLY A 492 -11.53 2.02 17.33
N ASN A 493 -10.48 2.64 16.76
CA ASN A 493 -10.23 4.07 16.94
C ASN A 493 -11.33 4.87 16.25
N ARG A 494 -11.90 5.87 16.92
CA ARG A 494 -13.10 6.57 16.46
C ARG A 494 -12.90 8.08 16.55
N ALA A 495 -13.41 8.81 15.57
CA ALA A 495 -13.53 10.26 15.69
C ALA A 495 -14.70 10.78 14.87
N ILE A 496 -15.17 11.98 15.24
CA ILE A 496 -16.17 12.75 14.51
C ILE A 496 -15.73 14.22 14.49
N TRP A 497 -15.72 14.78 13.30
CA TRP A 497 -15.54 16.22 13.12
C TRP A 497 -16.88 16.86 12.72
N ALA A 498 -17.19 18.00 13.30
CA ALA A 498 -18.29 18.86 12.90
C ALA A 498 -18.06 20.29 13.39
N ASP A 499 -18.27 21.29 12.51
CA ASP A 499 -18.23 22.72 12.84
C ASP A 499 -16.98 23.14 13.64
N GLY A 500 -15.79 22.74 13.17
CA GLY A 500 -14.49 23.05 13.79
C GLY A 500 -14.16 22.22 15.03
N TRP A 501 -15.08 21.39 15.53
CA TRP A 501 -14.86 20.52 16.68
C TRP A 501 -14.57 19.09 16.26
N LYS A 502 -13.72 18.43 17.02
CA LYS A 502 -13.42 17.00 16.84
C LYS A 502 -13.46 16.27 18.17
N ALA A 503 -14.32 15.27 18.27
CA ALA A 503 -14.28 14.28 19.35
C ALA A 503 -13.53 13.05 18.83
N VAL A 504 -12.58 12.54 19.62
CA VAL A 504 -11.76 11.38 19.24
C VAL A 504 -11.63 10.41 20.41
N SER A 505 -11.64 9.11 20.11
CA SER A 505 -11.48 8.05 21.09
C SER A 505 -10.51 7.01 20.54
N MET A 506 -9.46 6.74 21.29
CA MET A 506 -8.49 5.72 20.97
C MET A 506 -8.87 4.41 21.68
N HIS A 507 -8.99 3.35 20.91
CA HIS A 507 -9.27 2.00 21.44
C HIS A 507 -7.99 1.19 21.59
N GLU A 508 -7.03 1.40 20.71
CA GLU A 508 -5.74 0.70 20.73
C GLU A 508 -4.66 1.56 21.40
N HIS A 509 -4.01 1.01 22.42
CA HIS A 509 -2.89 1.67 23.09
C HIS A 509 -1.53 1.11 22.65
N ASP A 510 -1.46 -0.17 22.27
CA ASP A 510 -0.23 -0.84 21.83
C ASP A 510 -0.55 -2.00 20.87
N PRO A 511 -0.03 -1.98 19.63
CA PRO A 511 -0.29 -3.04 18.65
C PRO A 511 0.27 -4.41 19.05
N LEU A 512 1.21 -4.46 20.00
CA LEU A 512 1.80 -5.70 20.49
C LEU A 512 1.00 -6.37 21.63
N HIS A 513 0.01 -5.67 22.18
CA HIS A 513 -0.80 -6.19 23.29
C HIS A 513 -2.24 -6.35 22.85
N ALA A 514 -2.79 -7.55 23.04
CA ALA A 514 -4.20 -7.82 22.78
C ALA A 514 -5.10 -6.85 23.56
N PHE A 515 -6.16 -6.37 22.91
CA PHE A 515 -7.13 -5.49 23.53
C PHE A 515 -7.74 -6.14 24.79
N GLU A 516 -7.54 -5.51 25.93
CA GLU A 516 -8.21 -5.82 27.17
C GLU A 516 -9.20 -4.69 27.48
N GLY A 517 -10.44 -4.83 27.07
CA GLY A 517 -11.51 -3.86 27.35
C GLY A 517 -12.58 -3.83 26.26
N GLY A 518 -13.74 -3.27 26.58
CA GLY A 518 -14.80 -3.04 25.60
C GLY A 518 -14.77 -1.58 25.10
N LEU A 519 -15.27 -1.33 23.90
CA LEU A 519 -15.41 0.02 23.31
C LEU A 519 -16.06 1.06 24.25
N ASN A 520 -16.89 0.60 25.20
CA ASN A 520 -17.57 1.46 26.18
C ASN A 520 -16.65 1.93 27.33
N GLU A 521 -15.46 1.36 27.46
CA GLU A 521 -14.46 1.73 28.46
C GLU A 521 -13.49 2.78 27.95
N ASP A 522 -13.51 3.05 26.64
CA ASP A 522 -12.61 4.04 26.00
C ASP A 522 -13.00 5.45 26.41
N ASN A 523 -11.98 6.25 26.67
CA ASN A 523 -12.14 7.67 26.92
C ASN A 523 -12.28 8.44 25.60
N TRP A 524 -13.12 9.48 25.61
CA TRP A 524 -13.22 10.43 24.52
C TRP A 524 -12.51 11.73 24.89
N GLU A 525 -11.67 12.23 24.01
CA GLU A 525 -11.09 13.58 24.03
C GLU A 525 -11.93 14.51 23.14
N LEU A 526 -11.92 15.81 23.42
CA LEU A 526 -12.63 16.82 22.63
C LEU A 526 -11.71 17.99 22.30
N PHE A 527 -11.57 18.33 21.03
CA PHE A 527 -10.72 19.42 20.56
C PHE A 527 -11.51 20.43 19.73
N HIS A 528 -11.14 21.72 19.81
CA HIS A 528 -11.63 22.77 18.94
C HIS A 528 -10.55 23.13 17.92
N LEU A 529 -10.56 22.47 16.74
CA LEU A 529 -9.47 22.52 15.77
C LEU A 529 -9.20 23.90 15.17
N ASP A 530 -10.18 24.81 15.15
CA ASP A 530 -9.98 26.17 14.68
C ASP A 530 -9.07 27.00 15.62
N SER A 531 -8.99 26.62 16.90
CA SER A 531 -8.12 27.25 17.90
C SER A 531 -7.00 26.35 18.40
N ASP A 532 -7.09 25.05 18.17
CA ASP A 532 -6.15 24.01 18.60
C ASP A 532 -5.88 23.05 17.44
N PHE A 533 -5.12 23.56 16.46
CA PHE A 533 -4.84 22.85 15.21
C PHE A 533 -4.20 21.46 15.40
N SER A 534 -3.41 21.30 16.48
CA SER A 534 -2.58 20.11 16.74
C SER A 534 -3.12 19.20 17.85
N GLU A 535 -4.36 19.42 18.32
CA GLU A 535 -5.01 18.58 19.34
C GLU A 535 -4.22 18.54 20.67
N CYS A 536 -3.80 19.72 21.18
CA CYS A 536 -3.03 19.85 22.42
C CYS A 536 -3.89 19.93 23.68
N HIS A 537 -5.13 20.46 23.56
CA HIS A 537 -5.96 20.85 24.70
C HIS A 537 -7.27 20.08 24.70
N ASP A 538 -7.33 19.02 25.50
CA ASP A 538 -8.55 18.24 25.69
C ASP A 538 -9.59 19.04 26.50
N LEU A 539 -10.71 19.36 25.86
CA LEU A 539 -11.84 20.09 26.40
C LEU A 539 -12.98 19.19 26.92
N ALA A 540 -12.82 17.86 26.92
CA ALA A 540 -13.87 16.91 27.31
C ALA A 540 -14.46 17.20 28.69
N ALA A 541 -13.61 17.51 29.67
CA ALA A 541 -14.05 17.82 31.03
C ALA A 541 -14.73 19.20 31.16
N SER A 542 -14.37 20.17 30.32
CA SER A 542 -14.93 21.54 30.35
C SER A 542 -16.19 21.71 29.49
N GLU A 543 -16.38 20.87 28.46
CA GLU A 543 -17.48 20.92 27.49
C GLU A 543 -18.25 19.57 27.39
N PRO A 544 -18.70 18.99 28.54
CA PRO A 544 -19.28 17.64 28.56
C PRO A 544 -20.57 17.51 27.73
N GLU A 545 -21.39 18.57 27.65
CA GLU A 545 -22.60 18.55 26.84
C GLU A 545 -22.28 18.55 25.33
N ARG A 546 -21.23 19.25 24.91
CA ARG A 546 -20.78 19.24 23.53
C ARG A 546 -20.21 17.86 23.19
N LEU A 547 -19.35 17.32 24.04
CA LEU A 547 -18.81 15.98 23.86
C LEU A 547 -19.93 14.95 23.71
N GLY A 548 -20.97 15.00 24.56
CA GLY A 548 -22.13 14.10 24.43
C GLY A 548 -22.82 14.20 23.08
N ARG A 549 -23.07 15.42 22.59
CA ARG A 549 -23.65 15.62 21.24
C ARG A 549 -22.75 15.10 20.12
N MET A 550 -21.43 15.28 20.23
CA MET A 550 -20.49 14.79 19.22
C MET A 550 -20.44 13.25 19.20
N ILE A 551 -20.48 12.61 20.37
CA ILE A 551 -20.57 11.13 20.47
C ILE A 551 -21.87 10.63 19.84
N ASP A 552 -23.01 11.25 20.15
CA ASP A 552 -24.30 10.90 19.54
C ASP A 552 -24.25 11.07 18.00
N LEU A 553 -23.62 12.13 17.50
CA LEU A 553 -23.41 12.35 16.09
C LEU A 553 -22.55 11.25 15.46
N PHE A 554 -21.44 10.85 16.13
CA PHE A 554 -20.62 9.74 15.65
C PHE A 554 -21.46 8.46 15.45
N TRP A 555 -22.24 8.07 16.44
CA TRP A 555 -23.07 6.86 16.34
C TRP A 555 -24.14 6.96 15.25
N SER A 556 -24.74 8.16 15.07
CA SER A 556 -25.69 8.40 13.97
C SER A 556 -25.03 8.25 12.60
N GLU A 557 -23.83 8.83 12.39
CA GLU A 557 -23.10 8.68 11.15
C GLU A 557 -22.60 7.23 10.94
N ALA A 558 -22.21 6.55 12.04
CA ALA A 558 -21.80 5.15 11.99
C ALA A 558 -22.93 4.21 11.53
N GLU A 559 -24.15 4.45 11.99
CA GLU A 559 -25.35 3.73 11.49
C GLU A 559 -25.63 4.06 10.04
N ARG A 560 -25.58 5.35 9.68
CA ARG A 560 -25.89 5.85 8.33
C ARG A 560 -24.96 5.27 7.25
N TYR A 561 -23.67 5.18 7.55
CA TYR A 561 -22.64 4.79 6.59
C TYR A 561 -22.16 3.34 6.75
N GLY A 562 -22.88 2.52 7.52
CA GLY A 562 -22.60 1.09 7.65
C GLY A 562 -21.29 0.77 8.37
N VAL A 563 -20.86 1.62 9.30
CA VAL A 563 -19.64 1.39 10.10
C VAL A 563 -19.80 0.16 11.01
N LEU A 564 -21.02 -0.12 11.41
CA LEU A 564 -21.30 -1.23 12.33
C LEU A 564 -21.27 -2.61 11.64
N PRO A 565 -20.75 -3.67 12.32
CA PRO A 565 -20.17 -3.65 13.66
C PRO A 565 -18.76 -3.03 13.64
N ILE A 566 -18.43 -2.24 14.67
CA ILE A 566 -17.07 -1.78 14.90
C ILE A 566 -16.23 -2.96 15.41
N MET A 567 -14.95 -2.97 15.06
CA MET A 567 -14.00 -3.94 15.55
C MET A 567 -13.61 -3.62 16.99
N ASP A 568 -14.12 -4.40 17.92
CA ASP A 568 -13.85 -4.28 19.37
C ASP A 568 -12.77 -5.24 19.88
N ARG A 569 -12.26 -6.10 18.99
CA ARG A 569 -11.17 -7.05 19.25
C ARG A 569 -10.42 -7.32 17.96
N THR A 570 -9.14 -7.26 18.02
CA THR A 570 -8.27 -7.52 16.89
C THR A 570 -8.42 -8.93 16.31
N GLY A 571 -8.66 -9.94 17.15
CA GLY A 571 -8.99 -11.29 16.67
C GLY A 571 -10.13 -11.36 15.66
N ASN A 572 -10.97 -10.32 15.60
CA ASN A 572 -12.09 -10.25 14.66
C ASN A 572 -11.67 -9.92 13.21
N LEU A 573 -10.54 -9.24 12.97
CA LEU A 573 -9.99 -9.06 11.61
C LEU A 573 -9.60 -10.40 10.99
N PHE A 574 -9.05 -11.28 11.82
CA PHE A 574 -8.49 -12.56 11.41
C PHE A 574 -9.48 -13.71 11.51
N ALA A 575 -10.68 -13.47 12.05
CA ALA A 575 -11.80 -14.41 11.96
C ALA A 575 -12.18 -14.79 10.51
N GLY A 576 -11.60 -14.08 9.53
CA GLY A 576 -11.59 -14.42 8.10
C GLY A 576 -10.97 -15.77 7.73
N HIS A 577 -10.37 -16.51 8.67
CA HIS A 577 -10.05 -17.92 8.50
C HIS A 577 -11.25 -18.79 8.13
N GLY A 578 -12.45 -18.25 8.31
CA GLY A 578 -13.69 -18.83 7.80
C GLY A 578 -13.99 -18.56 6.33
N THR A 579 -13.21 -17.73 5.61
CA THR A 579 -13.51 -17.42 4.21
C THR A 579 -13.39 -18.69 3.35
N PRO A 580 -14.49 -19.19 2.79
CA PRO A 580 -14.48 -20.44 2.01
C PRO A 580 -13.52 -20.33 0.81
N GLY A 581 -12.78 -21.42 0.56
CA GLY A 581 -11.95 -21.53 -0.64
C GLY A 581 -10.52 -20.98 -0.51
N THR A 582 -10.12 -20.40 0.64
CA THR A 582 -8.75 -19.96 0.86
C THR A 582 -7.76 -21.14 0.96
N PRO A 583 -6.46 -20.93 0.67
CA PRO A 583 -5.42 -21.95 0.86
C PRO A 583 -5.37 -22.52 2.29
N ALA A 584 -5.73 -21.73 3.29
CA ALA A 584 -5.82 -22.16 4.70
C ALA A 584 -6.80 -23.35 4.93
N HIS A 585 -7.78 -23.54 4.04
CA HIS A 585 -8.72 -24.67 4.12
C HIS A 585 -8.30 -25.90 3.33
N ARG A 586 -7.17 -25.82 2.60
CA ARG A 586 -6.62 -26.91 1.80
C ARG A 586 -5.46 -27.57 2.53
N ASP A 587 -5.34 -28.88 2.35
CA ASP A 587 -4.20 -29.68 2.82
C ASP A 587 -3.40 -30.30 1.67
N ARG A 588 -3.87 -30.11 0.43
CA ARG A 588 -3.23 -30.62 -0.79
C ARG A 588 -3.27 -29.60 -1.92
N PHE A 589 -2.08 -29.40 -2.52
CA PHE A 589 -1.84 -28.51 -3.65
C PHE A 589 -1.14 -29.29 -4.76
N THR A 590 -1.53 -29.05 -6.00
CA THR A 590 -0.94 -29.69 -7.18
C THR A 590 -0.71 -28.63 -8.23
N TYR A 591 0.51 -28.56 -8.73
CA TYR A 591 0.94 -27.57 -9.72
C TYR A 591 1.52 -28.26 -10.94
N HIS A 592 1.25 -27.70 -12.11
CA HIS A 592 1.73 -28.16 -13.41
C HIS A 592 2.60 -27.04 -14.03
N PRO A 593 3.90 -26.99 -13.73
CA PRO A 593 4.79 -25.96 -14.31
C PRO A 593 4.83 -25.97 -15.83
N PRO A 594 5.00 -24.80 -16.50
CA PRO A 594 5.30 -23.50 -15.87
C PRO A 594 4.05 -22.83 -15.27
N VAL A 595 4.18 -22.27 -14.07
CA VAL A 595 3.16 -21.50 -13.39
C VAL A 595 3.72 -20.12 -13.09
N PRO A 596 2.98 -19.02 -13.31
CA PRO A 596 3.39 -17.70 -12.87
C PRO A 596 3.60 -17.65 -11.35
N ARG A 597 4.34 -16.65 -10.85
CA ARG A 597 4.48 -16.38 -9.43
C ARG A 597 3.11 -16.32 -8.75
N MET A 598 3.00 -16.96 -7.60
CA MET A 598 1.77 -16.97 -6.79
C MET A 598 1.97 -16.05 -5.59
N PRO A 599 1.09 -15.07 -5.35
CA PRO A 599 1.19 -14.25 -4.16
C PRO A 599 1.11 -15.10 -2.88
N PRO A 600 1.68 -14.64 -1.76
CA PRO A 600 1.73 -15.41 -0.50
C PRO A 600 0.37 -15.93 -0.05
N GLU A 601 -0.69 -15.13 -0.19
CA GLU A 601 -2.05 -15.48 0.24
C GLU A 601 -2.72 -16.52 -0.66
N ALA A 602 -2.18 -16.76 -1.85
CA ALA A 602 -2.61 -17.83 -2.76
C ALA A 602 -1.71 -19.07 -2.68
N ALA A 603 -0.55 -18.97 -2.03
CA ALA A 603 0.40 -20.06 -1.84
C ALA A 603 0.00 -21.00 -0.67
N PRO A 604 0.57 -22.20 -0.59
CA PRO A 604 0.39 -23.06 0.58
C PRO A 604 0.95 -22.42 1.85
N PRO A 605 0.32 -22.59 3.02
CA PRO A 605 0.79 -22.04 4.30
C PRO A 605 1.99 -22.82 4.86
N LEU A 606 3.16 -22.65 4.21
CA LEU A 606 4.37 -23.45 4.48
C LEU A 606 5.06 -23.09 5.81
N GLY A 607 4.92 -21.86 6.27
CA GLY A 607 5.53 -21.41 7.51
C GLY A 607 4.80 -21.95 8.75
N SER A 608 3.46 -22.04 8.71
CA SER A 608 2.63 -22.42 9.87
C SER A 608 2.33 -23.92 9.97
N ARG A 609 2.65 -24.74 8.96
CA ARG A 609 2.28 -26.15 8.91
C ARG A 609 3.45 -27.11 8.69
N ASN A 610 3.24 -28.37 9.06
CA ASN A 610 4.07 -29.46 8.56
C ASN A 610 3.70 -29.73 7.11
N TRP A 611 4.70 -30.07 6.30
CA TRP A 611 4.45 -30.32 4.88
C TRP A 611 5.41 -31.35 4.28
N VAL A 612 4.96 -31.92 3.16
CA VAL A 612 5.73 -32.75 2.25
C VAL A 612 5.57 -32.20 0.85
N MET A 613 6.68 -31.88 0.20
CA MET A 613 6.76 -31.48 -1.21
C MET A 613 7.35 -32.59 -2.03
N CYS A 614 6.70 -32.92 -3.16
CA CYS A 614 7.24 -33.87 -4.14
C CYS A 614 7.35 -33.19 -5.49
N PHE A 615 8.49 -33.38 -6.16
CA PHE A 615 8.83 -32.81 -7.46
C PHE A 615 9.10 -33.95 -8.44
N GLU A 616 8.31 -34.04 -9.52
CA GLU A 616 8.60 -34.95 -10.63
C GLU A 616 9.50 -34.21 -11.63
N VAL A 617 10.76 -34.66 -11.70
CA VAL A 617 11.78 -34.04 -12.56
C VAL A 617 12.26 -35.00 -13.63
N ASP A 618 12.70 -34.48 -14.79
CA ASP A 618 13.41 -35.23 -15.82
C ASP A 618 14.73 -34.50 -16.16
N ARG A 619 15.85 -35.20 -15.92
CA ARG A 619 17.23 -34.74 -16.15
C ARG A 619 17.93 -35.65 -17.15
N PRO A 620 17.56 -35.62 -18.45
CA PRO A 620 18.03 -36.60 -19.43
C PRO A 620 19.54 -36.59 -19.68
N ARG A 621 20.24 -35.47 -19.42
CA ARG A 621 21.70 -35.37 -19.57
C ARG A 621 22.43 -35.57 -18.24
N GLY A 622 21.74 -35.32 -17.11
CA GLY A 622 22.31 -35.39 -15.76
C GLY A 622 23.06 -34.13 -15.30
N ASP A 623 23.22 -33.14 -16.18
CA ASP A 623 23.83 -31.83 -15.88
C ASP A 623 22.79 -30.72 -15.66
N GLU A 624 21.49 -31.05 -15.75
CA GLU A 624 20.43 -30.10 -15.50
C GLU A 624 20.40 -29.71 -14.03
N ALA A 625 20.45 -28.40 -13.78
CA ALA A 625 20.46 -27.77 -12.47
C ALA A 625 19.45 -26.60 -12.40
N GLY A 626 19.19 -26.09 -11.22
CA GLY A 626 18.32 -24.94 -11.00
C GLY A 626 17.24 -25.17 -9.97
N VAL A 627 16.47 -24.13 -9.72
CA VAL A 627 15.45 -24.09 -8.67
C VAL A 627 14.20 -24.84 -9.08
N LEU A 628 13.69 -25.67 -8.18
CA LEU A 628 12.40 -26.39 -8.31
C LEU A 628 11.26 -25.61 -7.67
N LEU A 629 11.51 -25.02 -6.49
CA LEU A 629 10.57 -24.15 -5.78
C LEU A 629 11.35 -23.11 -4.99
N ALA A 630 10.91 -21.85 -5.05
CA ALA A 630 11.39 -20.77 -4.24
C ALA A 630 10.22 -20.02 -3.60
N PHE A 631 10.30 -19.69 -2.32
CA PHE A 631 9.32 -18.90 -1.62
C PHE A 631 10.02 -17.97 -0.63
N GLY A 632 10.15 -16.72 -0.98
CA GLY A 632 10.86 -15.74 -0.15
C GLY A 632 11.87 -14.87 -0.90
N THR A 633 12.70 -14.20 -0.11
CA THR A 633 13.77 -13.31 -0.55
C THR A 633 15.11 -13.71 0.08
N PHE A 634 16.17 -12.91 -0.20
CA PHE A 634 17.48 -13.09 0.41
C PHE A 634 17.46 -12.99 1.96
N ASN A 635 16.47 -12.30 2.56
CA ASN A 635 16.33 -12.14 4.01
C ASN A 635 15.70 -13.34 4.69
N ASN A 636 14.64 -13.86 4.07
CA ASN A 636 13.81 -14.89 4.67
C ASN A 636 13.11 -15.70 3.58
N GLY A 637 13.13 -17.02 3.71
CA GLY A 637 12.50 -17.86 2.72
C GLY A 637 12.93 -19.31 2.77
N LEU A 638 12.45 -20.05 1.80
CA LEU A 638 12.89 -21.43 1.55
C LEU A 638 13.07 -21.67 0.05
N VAL A 639 14.07 -22.44 -0.31
CA VAL A 639 14.32 -22.84 -1.70
C VAL A 639 14.72 -24.30 -1.80
N VAL A 640 14.14 -24.96 -2.79
CA VAL A 640 14.50 -26.35 -3.20
C VAL A 640 15.09 -26.27 -4.59
N TYR A 641 16.29 -26.80 -4.78
CA TYR A 641 16.98 -26.78 -6.07
C TYR A 641 17.87 -27.99 -6.29
N VAL A 642 18.26 -28.22 -7.53
CA VAL A 642 19.34 -29.13 -7.90
C VAL A 642 20.56 -28.27 -8.20
N ASP A 643 21.67 -28.54 -7.50
CA ASP A 643 22.90 -27.79 -7.68
C ASP A 643 23.64 -28.16 -8.99
N PRO A 644 24.67 -27.43 -9.42
CA PRO A 644 25.43 -27.73 -10.64
C PRO A 644 26.13 -29.09 -10.61
N GLU A 645 26.42 -29.64 -9.44
CA GLU A 645 26.99 -30.99 -9.25
C GLU A 645 25.93 -32.09 -9.27
N GLY A 646 24.64 -31.69 -9.36
CA GLY A 646 23.51 -32.59 -9.49
C GLY A 646 22.87 -33.04 -8.17
N HIS A 647 23.23 -32.48 -7.03
CA HIS A 647 22.65 -32.84 -5.73
C HIS A 647 21.35 -32.09 -5.46
N LEU A 648 20.41 -32.76 -4.81
CA LEU A 648 19.21 -32.12 -4.28
C LEU A 648 19.58 -31.29 -3.05
N VAL A 649 19.18 -30.01 -3.05
CA VAL A 649 19.45 -29.07 -1.96
C VAL A 649 18.12 -28.46 -1.49
N TYR A 650 17.98 -28.37 -0.18
CA TYR A 650 16.98 -27.55 0.50
C TYR A 650 17.70 -26.51 1.37
N ASP A 651 17.49 -25.24 1.12
CA ASP A 651 18.02 -24.15 1.93
C ASP A 651 16.84 -23.41 2.58
N HIS A 652 16.82 -23.46 3.91
CA HIS A 652 15.90 -22.72 4.75
C HIS A 652 16.62 -21.49 5.29
N ASN A 653 16.24 -20.33 4.80
CA ASN A 653 16.78 -19.04 5.23
C ASN A 653 15.83 -18.41 6.25
N ALA A 654 16.24 -18.32 7.51
CA ALA A 654 15.52 -17.61 8.56
C ALA A 654 16.32 -16.36 8.95
N PHE A 655 15.92 -15.19 8.44
CA PHE A 655 16.54 -13.90 8.72
C PHE A 655 18.06 -13.89 8.47
N THR A 656 18.43 -14.33 7.26
CA THR A 656 19.84 -14.53 6.84
C THR A 656 20.61 -15.65 7.54
N THR A 657 19.96 -16.42 8.42
CA THR A 657 20.53 -17.63 8.99
C THR A 657 20.10 -18.84 8.17
N HIS A 658 21.04 -19.46 7.48
CA HIS A 658 20.76 -20.57 6.57
C HIS A 658 20.90 -21.93 7.27
N THR A 659 19.93 -22.82 7.02
CA THR A 659 20.00 -24.25 7.31
C THR A 659 19.93 -24.99 5.99
N VAL A 660 21.08 -25.50 5.54
CA VAL A 660 21.22 -26.15 4.22
C VAL A 660 21.30 -27.66 4.38
N LEU A 661 20.36 -28.37 3.72
CA LEU A 661 20.40 -29.81 3.53
C LEU A 661 20.83 -30.08 2.10
N ARG A 662 21.80 -30.97 1.89
CA ARG A 662 22.28 -31.38 0.58
C ARG A 662 22.37 -32.90 0.54
N SER A 663 21.82 -33.53 -0.50
CA SER A 663 21.90 -34.99 -0.66
C SER A 663 23.34 -35.44 -0.77
N GLU A 664 23.67 -36.62 -0.18
CA GLU A 664 25.03 -37.22 -0.29
C GLU A 664 25.32 -37.63 -1.74
N ASP A 665 24.34 -38.26 -2.41
CA ASP A 665 24.46 -38.69 -3.78
C ASP A 665 23.77 -37.68 -4.73
N SER A 666 24.26 -37.61 -5.99
CA SER A 666 23.63 -36.83 -7.03
C SER A 666 22.29 -37.47 -7.46
N VAL A 667 21.35 -36.63 -7.85
CA VAL A 667 20.06 -37.06 -8.42
C VAL A 667 20.31 -37.87 -9.70
N PRO A 668 19.71 -39.05 -9.85
CA PRO A 668 19.91 -39.89 -11.02
C PRO A 668 19.59 -39.19 -12.34
N THR A 669 20.30 -39.59 -13.41
CA THR A 669 19.97 -39.14 -14.77
C THR A 669 18.62 -39.70 -15.19
N GLY A 670 17.80 -38.93 -15.89
CA GLY A 670 16.45 -39.28 -16.31
C GLY A 670 15.39 -38.82 -15.32
N ARG A 671 14.31 -39.59 -15.22
CA ARG A 671 13.17 -39.26 -14.37
C ARG A 671 13.39 -39.66 -12.92
N SER A 672 13.14 -38.73 -12.01
CA SER A 672 13.22 -38.96 -10.56
C SER A 672 12.09 -38.23 -9.83
N ILE A 673 11.75 -38.73 -8.65
CA ILE A 673 10.86 -38.06 -7.69
C ILE A 673 11.75 -37.54 -6.55
N LEU A 674 11.82 -36.20 -6.43
CA LEU A 674 12.54 -35.54 -5.37
C LEU A 674 11.55 -35.13 -4.29
N GLU A 675 11.87 -35.39 -3.03
CA GLU A 675 10.97 -35.07 -1.91
C GLU A 675 11.68 -34.28 -0.84
N VAL A 676 11.01 -33.26 -0.33
CA VAL A 676 11.42 -32.48 0.84
C VAL A 676 10.30 -32.55 1.86
N GLN A 677 10.62 -32.89 3.09
CA GLN A 677 9.69 -32.93 4.21
C GLN A 677 10.15 -31.95 5.27
N GLN A 678 9.19 -31.22 5.88
CA GLN A 678 9.46 -30.37 7.04
C GLN A 678 8.42 -30.60 8.13
N GLN A 679 8.89 -30.73 9.34
CA GLN A 679 8.05 -30.86 10.54
C GLN A 679 8.46 -29.82 11.56
N ARG A 680 7.48 -29.04 12.05
CA ARG A 680 7.66 -28.11 13.17
C ARG A 680 7.44 -28.89 14.48
N VAL A 681 8.22 -28.56 15.50
CA VAL A 681 8.08 -29.14 16.83
C VAL A 681 7.21 -28.27 17.72
N ARG A 682 7.32 -26.95 17.58
CA ARG A 682 6.51 -25.88 18.22
C ARG A 682 6.75 -24.56 17.44
N ARG A 683 6.31 -23.41 17.97
CA ARG A 683 6.78 -22.11 17.53
C ARG A 683 8.31 -22.09 17.51
N GLY A 684 8.92 -21.99 16.34
CA GLY A 684 10.35 -21.83 16.11
C GLY A 684 11.03 -23.09 15.53
N PRO A 685 11.48 -24.09 16.32
CA PRO A 685 12.30 -25.15 15.78
C PRO A 685 11.53 -26.20 15.00
N GLY A 686 12.24 -26.88 14.09
CA GLY A 686 11.72 -28.01 13.33
C GLY A 686 12.82 -28.93 12.84
N ARG A 687 12.47 -29.83 11.93
CA ARG A 687 13.37 -30.77 11.28
C ARG A 687 12.96 -30.97 9.83
N ALA A 688 13.92 -31.13 8.94
CA ALA A 688 13.69 -31.42 7.53
C ALA A 688 14.43 -32.67 7.08
N TRP A 689 13.90 -33.28 6.00
CA TRP A 689 14.44 -34.47 5.35
C TRP A 689 14.41 -34.30 3.84
N LEU A 690 15.44 -34.81 3.17
CA LEU A 690 15.50 -34.98 1.72
C LEU A 690 15.37 -36.46 1.37
N LEU A 691 14.58 -36.76 0.33
CA LEU A 691 14.48 -38.11 -0.24
C LEU A 691 14.62 -38.01 -1.76
N VAL A 692 15.31 -38.99 -2.36
CA VAL A 692 15.43 -39.17 -3.81
C VAL A 692 14.87 -40.57 -4.14
N ASP A 693 13.82 -40.60 -4.97
CA ASP A 693 13.09 -41.82 -5.32
C ASP A 693 12.67 -42.68 -4.11
N GLY A 694 12.26 -41.98 -3.04
CA GLY A 694 11.82 -42.57 -1.77
C GLY A 694 12.96 -43.05 -0.85
N VAL A 695 14.22 -42.83 -1.23
CA VAL A 695 15.40 -43.15 -0.41
C VAL A 695 15.83 -41.93 0.36
N PRO A 696 15.97 -41.99 1.71
CA PRO A 696 16.51 -40.88 2.50
C PRO A 696 17.90 -40.45 2.03
N ALA A 697 18.09 -39.15 1.82
CA ALA A 697 19.31 -38.58 1.23
C ALA A 697 20.00 -37.53 2.13
N ALA A 698 19.26 -36.86 3.04
CA ALA A 698 19.79 -35.97 4.06
C ALA A 698 18.73 -35.64 5.10
N GLU A 699 19.16 -35.23 6.31
CA GLU A 699 18.29 -34.67 7.35
C GLU A 699 19.03 -33.61 8.18
N ALA A 700 18.29 -32.63 8.69
CA ALA A 700 18.83 -31.63 9.63
C ALA A 700 17.75 -31.05 10.55
N ASP A 701 18.16 -30.60 11.71
CA ASP A 701 17.33 -29.78 12.59
C ASP A 701 17.38 -28.32 12.11
N ILE A 702 16.20 -27.68 12.07
CA ILE A 702 16.04 -26.26 11.72
C ILE A 702 15.80 -25.50 13.03
N PRO A 703 16.69 -24.58 13.41
CA PRO A 703 16.59 -23.85 14.67
C PRO A 703 15.33 -22.96 14.76
N LEU A 704 14.94 -22.36 13.64
CA LEU A 704 13.84 -21.42 13.57
C LEU A 704 13.09 -21.56 12.23
N ILE A 705 11.78 -21.77 12.30
CA ILE A 705 10.87 -21.76 11.16
C ILE A 705 9.89 -20.60 11.38
N PRO A 706 10.03 -19.47 10.66
CA PRO A 706 9.08 -18.36 10.70
C PRO A 706 7.68 -18.80 10.26
N THR A 707 6.64 -18.22 10.86
CA THR A 707 5.26 -18.51 10.46
C THR A 707 4.93 -17.81 9.14
N MET A 708 5.28 -16.54 9.04
CA MET A 708 5.27 -15.80 7.78
C MET A 708 6.64 -15.91 7.12
N ILE A 709 6.69 -16.54 5.97
CA ILE A 709 7.93 -16.80 5.26
C ILE A 709 8.36 -15.58 4.44
N SER A 710 7.43 -14.93 3.74
CA SER A 710 7.76 -13.81 2.85
C SER A 710 6.52 -13.05 2.40
N PRO A 711 6.57 -11.72 2.15
CA PRO A 711 5.57 -10.99 1.37
C PRO A 711 5.73 -11.24 -0.12
N VAL A 712 6.90 -11.75 -0.56
CA VAL A 712 7.13 -12.09 -1.96
C VAL A 712 6.60 -13.49 -2.22
N GLY A 713 5.90 -13.65 -3.34
CA GLY A 713 5.21 -14.88 -3.69
C GLY A 713 6.11 -16.07 -4.00
N MET A 714 5.46 -17.23 -4.20
CA MET A 714 6.10 -18.49 -4.49
C MET A 714 6.31 -18.68 -5.99
N ASP A 715 7.53 -19.03 -6.40
CA ASP A 715 7.90 -19.40 -7.77
C ASP A 715 8.16 -20.90 -7.89
N LEU A 716 7.85 -21.46 -9.06
CA LEU A 716 8.18 -22.84 -9.44
C LEU A 716 9.11 -22.85 -10.64
N GLY A 717 10.17 -23.67 -10.57
CA GLY A 717 11.16 -23.82 -11.63
C GLY A 717 12.13 -22.65 -11.80
N ARG A 718 12.12 -21.67 -10.91
CA ARG A 718 13.01 -20.50 -10.94
C ARG A 718 13.09 -19.80 -9.58
N ASN A 719 14.15 -19.00 -9.37
CA ASN A 719 14.23 -18.06 -8.28
C ASN A 719 14.81 -16.72 -8.76
N PRO A 720 14.00 -15.67 -8.91
CA PRO A 720 14.49 -14.34 -9.28
C PRO A 720 15.04 -13.52 -8.12
N THR A 721 14.81 -13.91 -6.85
CA THR A 721 15.10 -13.11 -5.65
C THR A 721 16.32 -13.55 -4.84
N GLY A 722 16.99 -14.64 -5.20
CA GLY A 722 18.25 -15.05 -4.59
C GLY A 722 18.15 -15.46 -3.11
N ILE A 723 17.22 -16.37 -2.75
CA ILE A 723 17.02 -16.83 -1.36
C ILE A 723 18.28 -17.47 -0.77
N SER A 724 19.01 -18.27 -1.55
CA SER A 724 20.26 -18.94 -1.14
C SER A 724 21.47 -18.16 -1.62
N THR A 725 22.53 -18.17 -0.82
CA THR A 725 23.86 -17.62 -1.19
C THR A 725 24.70 -18.56 -2.04
N ALA A 726 24.23 -19.79 -2.28
CA ALA A 726 24.97 -20.82 -3.01
C ALA A 726 24.88 -20.69 -4.55
N TYR A 727 24.03 -19.81 -5.06
CA TYR A 727 23.88 -19.53 -6.49
C TYR A 727 23.54 -18.06 -6.74
N GLU A 728 23.77 -17.59 -7.96
CA GLU A 728 23.33 -16.27 -8.41
C GLU A 728 21.93 -16.34 -9.03
N ALA A 729 21.03 -15.43 -8.63
CA ALA A 729 19.71 -15.28 -9.24
C ALA A 729 19.78 -14.47 -10.57
N PRO A 730 18.91 -14.78 -11.56
CA PRO A 730 17.94 -15.85 -11.57
C PRO A 730 18.56 -17.21 -11.83
N PHE A 731 18.12 -18.24 -11.09
CA PHE A 731 18.59 -19.62 -11.25
C PHE A 731 17.43 -20.53 -11.67
N ALA A 732 17.12 -20.53 -12.97
CA ALA A 732 16.05 -21.34 -13.54
C ALA A 732 16.47 -22.80 -13.71
N PHE A 733 15.55 -23.74 -13.45
CA PHE A 733 15.80 -25.16 -13.67
C PHE A 733 15.89 -25.46 -15.17
N THR A 734 16.99 -26.07 -15.59
CA THR A 734 17.28 -26.37 -17.00
C THR A 734 16.76 -27.74 -17.47
N GLY A 735 16.27 -28.57 -16.52
CA GLY A 735 15.57 -29.82 -16.83
C GLY A 735 14.06 -29.61 -17.01
N THR A 736 13.29 -30.70 -16.97
CA THR A 736 11.82 -30.64 -16.98
C THR A 736 11.28 -30.86 -15.57
N LEU A 737 10.51 -29.90 -15.06
CA LEU A 737 9.71 -30.02 -13.85
C LEU A 737 8.24 -30.26 -14.28
N SER A 738 7.77 -31.49 -14.22
CA SER A 738 6.46 -31.85 -14.77
C SER A 738 5.31 -31.74 -13.79
N LEU A 739 5.57 -31.98 -12.50
CA LEU A 739 4.56 -31.92 -11.44
C LEU A 739 5.19 -31.52 -10.11
N VAL A 740 4.48 -30.65 -9.37
CA VAL A 740 4.80 -30.35 -7.98
C VAL A 740 3.57 -30.64 -7.14
N THR A 741 3.70 -31.48 -6.12
CA THR A 741 2.62 -31.71 -5.16
C THR A 741 3.09 -31.32 -3.76
N ILE A 742 2.24 -30.58 -3.05
CA ILE A 742 2.49 -30.17 -1.67
C ILE A 742 1.32 -30.67 -0.83
N ARG A 743 1.64 -31.41 0.25
CA ARG A 743 0.68 -31.81 1.27
C ARG A 743 1.05 -31.14 2.59
N THR A 744 0.08 -30.51 3.21
CA THR A 744 0.24 -29.84 4.52
C THR A 744 -0.58 -30.54 5.57
N THR A 745 -0.10 -30.53 6.81
CA THR A 745 -0.86 -31.01 7.98
C THR A 745 -0.70 -30.01 9.12
N ARG A 746 -1.77 -29.75 9.87
CA ARG A 746 -1.71 -28.84 11.02
C ARG A 746 -0.75 -29.38 12.07
N SER A 747 0.16 -28.55 12.52
CA SER A 747 1.16 -28.93 13.55
C SER A 747 0.71 -28.59 14.96
N PHE A 748 -0.27 -27.70 15.12
CA PHE A 748 -0.74 -27.19 16.42
C PHE A 748 -2.23 -27.39 16.60
N HIS A 749 -2.71 -27.18 17.84
CA HIS A 749 -4.13 -27.08 18.10
C HIS A 749 -4.70 -25.88 17.31
N PRO A 750 -5.88 -26.00 16.67
CA PRO A 750 -6.46 -24.92 15.84
C PRO A 750 -6.53 -23.56 16.54
N ASP A 751 -6.75 -23.53 17.85
CA ASP A 751 -6.83 -22.30 18.63
C ASP A 751 -5.47 -21.61 18.81
N GLU A 752 -4.38 -22.36 18.86
CA GLU A 752 -3.01 -21.82 18.95
C GLU A 752 -2.52 -21.31 17.58
N GLU A 753 -2.91 -21.98 16.50
CA GLU A 753 -2.63 -21.55 15.13
C GLU A 753 -3.37 -20.24 14.84
N ALA A 754 -4.66 -20.16 15.18
CA ALA A 754 -5.47 -18.95 15.02
C ALA A 754 -4.95 -17.77 15.85
N ALA A 755 -4.57 -17.99 17.10
CA ALA A 755 -4.05 -16.93 17.97
C ALA A 755 -2.71 -16.37 17.44
N PHE A 756 -1.85 -17.21 16.86
CA PHE A 756 -0.58 -16.77 16.32
C PHE A 756 -0.73 -16.07 14.96
N GLU A 757 -1.59 -16.56 14.08
CA GLU A 757 -1.91 -15.88 12.81
C GLU A 757 -2.54 -14.51 13.07
N VAL A 758 -3.36 -14.40 14.12
CA VAL A 758 -3.88 -13.14 14.65
C VAL A 758 -2.75 -12.20 15.06
N GLU A 759 -1.82 -12.68 15.90
CA GLU A 759 -0.70 -11.89 16.41
C GLU A 759 0.26 -11.47 15.27
N ALA A 760 0.52 -12.35 14.30
CA ALA A 760 1.39 -12.06 13.17
C ALA A 760 0.80 -11.03 12.20
N ALA A 761 -0.51 -11.12 11.93
CA ALA A 761 -1.17 -10.20 11.02
C ALA A 761 -1.39 -8.79 11.61
N PHE A 762 -1.38 -8.63 12.97
CA PHE A 762 -1.29 -7.32 13.62
C PHE A 762 0.00 -6.58 13.31
N LEU A 763 1.03 -7.35 13.06
CA LEU A 763 2.34 -6.84 12.78
C LEU A 763 2.49 -6.42 11.30
N THR A 764 1.50 -6.72 10.43
CA THR A 764 1.49 -6.37 8.99
C THR A 764 0.75 -5.07 8.67
N ASP A 765 0.20 -4.40 9.68
CA ASP A 765 -0.50 -3.13 9.59
C ASP A 765 0.21 -2.06 10.43
#